data_5df60cfcfb1e3120217e27bb71631c6b
#
_entry.id   5df60cfcfb1e3120217e27bb71631c6b
#
_cell.length_a   1.000
_cell.length_b   1.000
_cell.length_c   1.000
_cell.angle_alpha   90.00
_cell.angle_beta   90.00
_cell.angle_gamma   90.00
#
_symmetry.space_group_name_H-M   'P 1'
#
loop_
_entity.id
_entity.type
_entity.pdbx_description
1 polymer ?
#
loop_
_entity_poly.entity_id
_entity_poly.type
_entity_poly.pdbx_seq_one_letter_code
_entity_poly.pdbx_strand_id
1 'polypeptide(L)'
;MGRRKGASAWKNAEPRQNRTNGPRWNDITPDKMVNEQFEEYYKKIVPEDEWDQFMDTLKVELPTTFRVTGSRAHADVINNQIKDLYVPTMQNVELDGVKYDPPKPIPWYPEQLAWEIAAPKRVVRKSEPFKQFQRFLVGETEVGNLSRQEAVSMIPPLLMDVEPHHVCLDMCAAPGSKTAQIIEALNPHHTESTGMLIANDADYKRTHMLVHQTGRMPSKGLIVVNNDATQFPNISLGPGAGNIKYDRILADVPCSGDGTMRKNLEIWKKWAPFDGNSLHTVQLRILERAMNMLKPGGRLVYSTCSFNPSENEAVVAAALNTHPDFEIVDVADKLPELKRRPGIHEWKVATRDKDENIKWHESHEAYEAYRAESGSERDNKSPLPASCWAPANAAELHLERALRLLPHDQNTGGFFVCVLEKKGTSEPTVVPASSLVKREVKSKFEEKEEEAVAVPAKRELSPSAEESEAKKLKSDAPQEPQDKKAKRDLAFREDPFGFVDPSHPELETVKKWFGMTPDFPAENLLVRNEYGNPLRTIYIVNDLVKAVILNNDYTRLRMISAGVKAFIRQDSQSRSDIQCKWRVSSDGILGVVRYVPEDKIVKAGIQELRTFLEEMYPPVAKFEGAFRDTCEAAEFGNMLVLFEAGEGAGGKLNLPLYLPCWKAKSSMSLLIDKREKSVLSNRVFGEDICKPRDSRHEHRGHPRPHRRGGRHERLD
;
A
#
# COMPACT_ATOMS: atom_id res chain seq x y z
N MET A 1 -36.85 11.83 38.43
CA MET A 1 -35.68 12.27 39.23
C MET A 1 -34.61 11.22 39.15
N GLY A 2 -33.47 11.49 38.50
CA GLY A 2 -32.38 10.53 38.31
C GLY A 2 -31.16 11.27 37.75
N ARG A 3 -30.23 11.58 38.62
CA ARG A 3 -29.07 12.47 38.40
C ARG A 3 -28.09 11.97 37.36
N ARG A 4 -27.78 12.82 36.37
CA ARG A 4 -26.57 12.79 35.60
C ARG A 4 -25.35 13.05 36.49
N LYS A 5 -24.41 12.08 36.59
CA LYS A 5 -23.04 12.28 37.07
C LYS A 5 -22.10 11.71 36.02
N GLY A 6 -21.12 12.51 35.57
CA GLY A 6 -20.00 11.96 34.80
C GLY A 6 -19.41 12.85 33.73
N ALA A 7 -19.22 14.14 33.99
CA ALA A 7 -18.47 15.04 33.11
C ALA A 7 -17.30 15.71 33.85
N SER A 8 -16.34 14.95 34.39
CA SER A 8 -15.16 15.54 35.03
C SER A 8 -13.91 14.67 35.05
N ALA A 9 -13.82 13.62 34.21
CA ALA A 9 -12.63 12.76 34.16
C ALA A 9 -11.63 13.11 33.07
N TRP A 10 -11.81 14.21 32.32
CA TRP A 10 -10.94 14.57 31.16
C TRP A 10 -10.00 15.76 31.41
N LYS A 11 -9.86 16.25 32.64
CA LYS A 11 -9.01 17.43 32.94
C LYS A 11 -7.65 17.14 33.56
N ASN A 12 -7.32 15.90 33.87
CA ASN A 12 -6.00 15.53 34.43
C ASN A 12 -5.32 14.39 33.68
N ALA A 13 -5.50 14.31 32.33
CA ALA A 13 -4.60 13.52 31.52
C ALA A 13 -3.31 14.32 31.34
N GLU A 14 -2.25 13.88 32.00
CA GLU A 14 -0.90 14.35 31.67
C GLU A 14 -0.68 14.32 30.16
N PRO A 15 0.04 15.29 29.56
CA PRO A 15 0.31 15.28 28.14
C PRO A 15 1.00 13.95 27.81
N ARG A 16 0.38 13.17 26.91
CA ARG A 16 0.95 11.92 26.40
C ARG A 16 2.40 12.23 25.99
N GLN A 17 3.34 11.68 26.73
CA GLN A 17 4.75 11.73 26.34
C GLN A 17 4.81 11.31 24.87
N ASN A 18 5.33 12.21 24.03
CA ASN A 18 5.63 11.93 22.65
C ASN A 18 6.37 10.60 22.63
N ARG A 19 5.84 9.60 21.92
CA ARG A 19 6.59 8.39 21.58
C ARG A 19 7.89 8.89 20.99
N THR A 20 8.98 8.67 21.69
CA THR A 20 10.31 9.00 21.24
C THR A 20 10.50 8.30 19.90
N ASN A 21 10.56 9.08 18.83
CA ASN A 21 11.08 8.59 17.57
C ASN A 21 12.45 7.97 17.92
N GLY A 22 12.74 6.78 17.41
CA GLY A 22 14.04 6.13 17.59
C GLY A 22 15.20 7.07 17.25
N PRO A 23 16.45 6.71 17.58
CA PRO A 23 17.60 7.58 17.43
C PRO A 23 17.69 8.11 15.99
N ARG A 24 17.96 9.40 15.84
CA ARG A 24 18.13 10.07 14.55
C ARG A 24 19.61 10.11 14.20
N TRP A 25 19.95 10.16 12.92
CA TRP A 25 21.33 10.30 12.45
C TRP A 25 22.12 11.44 13.12
N ASN A 26 21.45 12.52 13.50
CA ASN A 26 22.06 13.63 14.22
C ASN A 26 22.34 13.33 15.70
N ASP A 27 21.77 12.27 16.25
CA ASP A 27 21.86 11.90 17.66
C ASP A 27 22.86 10.76 17.92
N ILE A 28 23.35 10.11 16.86
CA ILE A 28 24.30 8.99 16.92
C ILE A 28 25.55 9.35 16.12
N THR A 29 26.67 9.34 16.81
CA THR A 29 28.00 9.54 16.20
C THR A 29 28.51 8.21 15.63
N PRO A 30 29.35 8.20 14.57
CA PRO A 30 29.88 6.97 13.96
C PRO A 30 30.62 6.05 14.95
N ASP A 31 31.24 6.59 16.00
CA ASP A 31 31.86 5.83 17.07
C ASP A 31 30.90 4.97 17.90
N LYS A 32 29.62 5.29 17.88
CA LYS A 32 28.54 4.51 18.52
C LYS A 32 27.86 3.48 17.57
N MET A 33 28.26 3.44 16.32
CA MET A 33 27.81 2.48 15.33
C MET A 33 28.76 1.29 15.31
N VAL A 34 28.75 0.54 16.39
CA VAL A 34 29.58 -0.66 16.59
C VAL A 34 28.69 -1.81 17.05
N ASN A 35 28.89 -2.98 16.44
CA ASN A 35 28.31 -4.25 16.88
C ASN A 35 29.32 -5.35 16.59
N GLU A 36 30.04 -5.78 17.63
CA GLU A 36 31.09 -6.78 17.51
C GLU A 36 30.61 -8.09 16.89
N GLN A 37 29.38 -8.53 17.23
CA GLN A 37 28.80 -9.74 16.68
C GLN A 37 28.49 -9.60 15.18
N PHE A 38 28.01 -8.44 14.75
CA PHE A 38 27.80 -8.14 13.33
C PHE A 38 29.12 -8.17 12.56
N GLU A 39 30.15 -7.53 13.11
CA GLU A 39 31.47 -7.49 12.48
C GLU A 39 32.10 -8.88 12.38
N GLU A 40 32.08 -9.66 13.48
CA GLU A 40 32.61 -11.03 13.50
C GLU A 40 31.88 -11.93 12.48
N TYR A 41 30.55 -11.78 12.38
CA TYR A 41 29.73 -12.60 11.49
C TYR A 41 29.99 -12.25 10.03
N TYR A 42 29.89 -10.96 9.66
CA TYR A 42 29.93 -10.56 8.26
C TYR A 42 31.36 -10.50 7.67
N LYS A 43 32.41 -10.44 8.47
CA LYS A 43 33.79 -10.66 8.01
C LYS A 43 34.04 -12.02 7.36
N LYS A 44 33.14 -12.98 7.56
CA LYS A 44 33.20 -14.30 6.89
C LYS A 44 32.44 -14.35 5.57
N ILE A 45 31.69 -13.29 5.25
CA ILE A 45 30.80 -13.23 4.06
C ILE A 45 31.28 -12.16 3.09
N VAL A 46 31.68 -10.98 3.61
CA VAL A 46 32.23 -9.88 2.81
C VAL A 46 33.71 -10.11 2.62
N PRO A 47 34.27 -9.92 1.40
CA PRO A 47 35.69 -10.05 1.14
C PRO A 47 36.55 -9.14 2.06
N GLU A 48 37.69 -9.64 2.51
CA GLU A 48 38.55 -8.96 3.48
C GLU A 48 39.06 -7.60 2.95
N ASP A 49 39.40 -7.53 1.68
CA ASP A 49 39.86 -6.30 1.01
C ASP A 49 38.79 -5.24 0.81
N GLU A 50 37.52 -5.59 0.97
CA GLU A 50 36.38 -4.68 0.85
C GLU A 50 35.75 -4.33 2.21
N TRP A 51 36.17 -5.00 3.29
CA TRP A 51 35.56 -4.89 4.61
C TRP A 51 35.48 -3.44 5.13
N ASP A 52 36.55 -2.71 5.03
CA ASP A 52 36.62 -1.34 5.53
C ASP A 52 35.65 -0.42 4.74
N GLN A 53 35.63 -0.55 3.42
CA GLN A 53 34.69 0.20 2.56
C GLN A 53 33.24 -0.15 2.85
N PHE A 54 32.95 -1.43 3.09
CA PHE A 54 31.62 -1.89 3.48
C PHE A 54 31.18 -1.26 4.80
N MET A 55 32.02 -1.31 5.84
CA MET A 55 31.70 -0.77 7.16
C MET A 55 31.59 0.75 7.14
N ASP A 56 32.49 1.45 6.44
CA ASP A 56 32.42 2.91 6.31
C ASP A 56 31.13 3.34 5.59
N THR A 57 30.74 2.62 4.55
CA THR A 57 29.48 2.90 3.85
C THR A 57 28.26 2.69 4.74
N LEU A 58 28.26 1.65 5.60
CA LEU A 58 27.16 1.40 6.54
C LEU A 58 26.99 2.52 7.57
N LYS A 59 28.09 3.24 7.91
CA LYS A 59 28.09 4.36 8.86
C LYS A 59 27.68 5.70 8.24
N VAL A 60 27.40 5.77 6.96
CA VAL A 60 26.95 6.98 6.25
C VAL A 60 25.42 6.94 6.04
N GLU A 61 24.75 8.09 6.17
CA GLU A 61 23.30 8.21 5.92
C GLU A 61 22.95 7.75 4.48
N LEU A 62 21.91 6.94 4.36
CA LEU A 62 21.42 6.44 3.07
C LEU A 62 20.91 7.61 2.21
N PRO A 63 21.25 7.70 0.92
CA PRO A 63 20.67 8.67 0.00
C PRO A 63 19.15 8.62 -0.02
N THR A 64 18.52 9.77 -0.20
CA THR A 64 17.08 9.81 -0.44
C THR A 64 16.81 9.44 -1.89
N THR A 65 16.05 8.38 -2.13
CA THR A 65 15.69 7.92 -3.47
C THR A 65 14.19 8.00 -3.69
N PHE A 66 13.81 8.25 -4.92
CA PHE A 66 12.42 8.33 -5.36
C PHE A 66 12.34 7.95 -6.84
N ARG A 67 11.13 7.62 -7.28
CA ARG A 67 10.86 7.32 -8.70
C ARG A 67 9.61 8.05 -9.17
N VAL A 68 9.60 8.42 -10.45
CA VAL A 68 8.43 8.89 -11.17
C VAL A 68 7.53 7.69 -11.45
N THR A 69 6.22 7.86 -11.28
CA THR A 69 5.23 6.81 -11.55
C THR A 69 5.04 6.67 -13.06
N GLY A 70 5.68 5.65 -13.66
CA GLY A 70 5.77 5.47 -15.11
C GLY A 70 4.43 5.24 -15.81
N SER A 71 3.42 4.68 -15.12
CA SER A 71 2.07 4.50 -15.66
C SER A 71 1.25 5.79 -15.78
N ARG A 72 1.72 6.92 -15.23
CA ARG A 72 1.01 8.22 -15.33
C ARG A 72 1.30 8.91 -16.65
N ALA A 73 0.27 9.49 -17.29
CA ALA A 73 0.42 10.24 -18.53
C ALA A 73 1.43 11.40 -18.43
N HIS A 74 1.61 11.93 -17.23
CA HIS A 74 2.54 13.03 -16.97
C HIS A 74 3.95 12.58 -16.58
N ALA A 75 4.28 11.28 -16.64
CA ALA A 75 5.59 10.77 -16.20
C ALA A 75 6.74 11.51 -16.87
N ASP A 76 6.72 11.64 -18.20
CA ASP A 76 7.74 12.38 -18.94
C ASP A 76 7.80 13.85 -18.59
N VAL A 77 6.62 14.49 -18.42
CA VAL A 77 6.55 15.92 -18.03
C VAL A 77 7.21 16.13 -16.68
N ILE A 78 6.91 15.29 -15.69
CA ILE A 78 7.48 15.36 -14.34
C ILE A 78 8.97 15.04 -14.38
N ASN A 79 9.39 14.04 -15.14
CA ASN A 79 10.79 13.66 -15.28
C ASN A 79 11.61 14.78 -15.94
N ASN A 80 11.06 15.42 -16.99
CA ASN A 80 11.68 16.57 -17.63
C ASN A 80 11.72 17.79 -16.71
N GLN A 81 10.69 18.06 -15.90
CA GLN A 81 10.75 19.11 -14.89
C GLN A 81 11.91 18.91 -13.90
N ILE A 82 12.15 17.65 -13.50
CA ILE A 82 13.31 17.34 -12.63
C ILE A 82 14.61 17.67 -13.34
N LYS A 83 14.77 17.22 -14.61
CA LYS A 83 15.99 17.38 -15.41
C LYS A 83 16.26 18.84 -15.76
N ASP A 84 15.25 19.55 -16.25
CA ASP A 84 15.42 20.83 -16.94
C ASP A 84 15.21 22.03 -16.02
N LEU A 85 14.40 21.87 -14.95
CA LEU A 85 14.10 22.97 -14.03
C LEU A 85 14.85 22.84 -12.71
N TYR A 86 14.74 21.66 -12.03
CA TYR A 86 15.27 21.55 -10.66
C TYR A 86 16.75 21.22 -10.61
N VAL A 87 17.24 20.29 -11.43
CA VAL A 87 18.67 19.90 -11.42
C VAL A 87 19.59 21.10 -11.69
N PRO A 88 19.33 22.00 -12.68
CA PRO A 88 20.17 23.18 -12.92
C PRO A 88 20.19 24.15 -11.73
N THR A 89 19.08 24.33 -11.01
CA THR A 89 19.01 25.26 -9.87
C THR A 89 19.81 24.78 -8.64
N MET A 90 20.09 23.48 -8.58
CA MET A 90 20.85 22.86 -7.49
C MET A 90 22.33 22.62 -7.82
N GLN A 91 22.76 22.95 -9.03
CA GLN A 91 24.18 22.93 -9.37
C GLN A 91 24.94 23.95 -8.50
N ASN A 92 26.12 23.55 -8.01
CA ASN A 92 26.98 24.42 -7.21
C ASN A 92 26.40 24.91 -5.87
N VAL A 93 25.42 24.19 -5.30
CA VAL A 93 24.97 24.50 -3.94
C VAL A 93 26.09 24.17 -2.94
N GLU A 94 26.52 25.17 -2.19
CA GLU A 94 27.51 25.05 -1.12
C GLU A 94 26.86 25.41 0.22
N LEU A 95 27.14 24.61 1.25
CA LEU A 95 26.71 24.88 2.62
C LEU A 95 27.82 24.48 3.57
N ASP A 96 28.19 25.38 4.46
CA ASP A 96 29.26 25.18 5.45
C ASP A 96 30.61 24.77 4.78
N GLY A 97 30.96 25.33 3.60
CA GLY A 97 32.17 25.03 2.83
C GLY A 97 32.16 23.68 2.08
N VAL A 98 31.03 22.97 2.07
CA VAL A 98 30.86 21.68 1.37
C VAL A 98 29.93 21.86 0.18
N LYS A 99 30.37 21.40 -0.99
CA LYS A 99 29.52 21.35 -2.20
C LYS A 99 28.64 20.11 -2.19
N TYR A 100 27.41 20.26 -2.63
CA TYR A 100 26.42 19.18 -2.71
C TYR A 100 25.94 19.02 -4.15
N ASP A 101 25.93 17.78 -4.60
CA ASP A 101 25.44 17.45 -5.93
C ASP A 101 23.92 17.58 -6.04
N PRO A 102 23.41 17.98 -7.22
CA PRO A 102 21.98 17.90 -7.52
C PRO A 102 21.48 16.43 -7.58
N PRO A 103 20.18 16.21 -7.63
CA PRO A 103 19.64 14.88 -7.88
C PRO A 103 20.23 14.24 -9.15
N LYS A 104 20.53 12.95 -9.06
CA LYS A 104 21.09 12.15 -10.17
C LYS A 104 20.12 11.03 -10.53
N PRO A 105 19.95 10.69 -11.82
CA PRO A 105 19.20 9.51 -12.19
C PRO A 105 19.91 8.24 -11.70
N ILE A 106 19.14 7.22 -11.31
CA ILE A 106 19.66 5.89 -10.98
C ILE A 106 19.91 5.15 -12.31
N PRO A 107 21.16 4.80 -12.64
CA PRO A 107 21.51 4.37 -14.00
C PRO A 107 20.77 3.12 -14.47
N TRP A 108 20.61 2.13 -13.58
CA TRP A 108 20.00 0.85 -13.89
C TRP A 108 18.45 0.87 -13.90
N TYR A 109 17.81 1.97 -13.45
CA TYR A 109 16.36 2.03 -13.47
C TYR A 109 15.83 2.37 -14.87
N PRO A 110 14.82 1.62 -15.38
CA PRO A 110 14.29 1.83 -16.72
C PRO A 110 13.85 3.28 -16.99
N GLU A 111 14.05 3.75 -18.23
CA GLU A 111 13.61 5.07 -18.71
C GLU A 111 14.12 6.25 -17.87
N GLN A 112 15.13 6.04 -17.03
CA GLN A 112 15.66 7.06 -16.11
C GLN A 112 14.57 7.68 -15.20
N LEU A 113 13.57 6.92 -14.83
CA LEU A 113 12.47 7.39 -13.98
C LEU A 113 12.79 7.38 -12.48
N ALA A 114 13.92 6.81 -12.06
CA ALA A 114 14.33 6.84 -10.66
C ALA A 114 15.53 7.77 -10.44
N TRP A 115 15.55 8.39 -9.25
CA TRP A 115 16.49 9.45 -8.89
C TRP A 115 17.01 9.25 -7.47
N GLU A 116 18.23 9.71 -7.23
CA GLU A 116 18.84 9.78 -5.91
C GLU A 116 19.29 11.20 -5.54
N ILE A 117 19.23 11.50 -4.25
CA ILE A 117 19.74 12.74 -3.65
C ILE A 117 20.68 12.35 -2.52
N ALA A 118 21.97 12.60 -2.70
CA ALA A 118 22.97 12.32 -1.68
C ALA A 118 23.09 13.43 -0.62
N ALA A 119 22.40 14.57 -0.79
CA ALA A 119 22.45 15.68 0.14
C ALA A 119 21.77 15.34 1.49
N PRO A 120 22.46 15.56 2.64
CA PRO A 120 21.90 15.32 3.96
C PRO A 120 20.64 16.17 4.22
N LYS A 121 19.76 15.69 5.10
CA LYS A 121 18.50 16.39 5.46
C LYS A 121 18.69 17.83 5.94
N ARG A 122 19.86 18.15 6.56
CA ARG A 122 20.19 19.52 6.98
C ARG A 122 20.34 20.47 5.79
N VAL A 123 20.94 19.99 4.68
CA VAL A 123 21.14 20.77 3.45
C VAL A 123 19.79 21.02 2.79
N VAL A 124 18.98 19.98 2.66
CA VAL A 124 17.62 20.07 2.12
C VAL A 124 16.76 21.09 2.90
N ARG A 125 16.99 21.26 4.20
CA ARG A 125 16.25 22.24 5.03
C ARG A 125 16.81 23.65 4.99
N LYS A 126 18.10 23.85 4.71
CA LYS A 126 18.75 25.17 4.75
C LYS A 126 18.88 25.81 3.38
N SER A 127 19.14 25.04 2.32
CA SER A 127 19.28 25.55 0.96
C SER A 127 17.92 25.77 0.31
N GLU A 128 17.67 26.96 -0.25
CA GLU A 128 16.38 27.28 -0.88
C GLU A 128 16.08 26.44 -2.13
N PRO A 129 17.03 26.17 -3.06
CA PRO A 129 16.79 25.27 -4.18
C PRO A 129 16.35 23.87 -3.73
N PHE A 130 17.04 23.29 -2.74
CA PHE A 130 16.67 21.98 -2.20
C PHE A 130 15.32 21.99 -1.47
N LYS A 131 14.93 23.08 -0.80
CA LYS A 131 13.59 23.23 -0.21
C LYS A 131 12.49 23.27 -1.25
N GLN A 132 12.69 24.01 -2.34
CA GLN A 132 11.73 24.09 -3.44
C GLN A 132 11.54 22.69 -4.04
N PHE A 133 12.63 22.00 -4.33
CA PHE A 133 12.58 20.63 -4.82
C PHE A 133 11.91 19.68 -3.82
N GLN A 134 12.18 19.81 -2.53
CA GLN A 134 11.51 19.02 -1.50
C GLN A 134 9.98 19.26 -1.46
N ARG A 135 9.53 20.51 -1.64
CA ARG A 135 8.08 20.83 -1.73
C ARG A 135 7.46 20.15 -2.95
N PHE A 136 8.13 20.22 -4.10
CA PHE A 136 7.73 19.52 -5.31
C PHE A 136 7.63 18.01 -5.06
N LEU A 137 8.67 17.37 -4.52
CA LEU A 137 8.64 15.93 -4.20
C LEU A 137 7.50 15.54 -3.25
N VAL A 138 7.22 16.36 -2.24
CA VAL A 138 6.11 16.10 -1.30
C VAL A 138 4.78 16.18 -2.03
N GLY A 139 4.56 17.26 -2.79
CA GLY A 139 3.31 17.46 -3.53
C GLY A 139 3.03 16.33 -4.51
N GLU A 140 3.99 16.04 -5.40
CA GLU A 140 3.83 15.00 -6.42
C GLU A 140 3.72 13.58 -5.82
N THR A 141 4.33 13.33 -4.62
CA THR A 141 4.13 12.08 -3.90
C THR A 141 2.70 11.96 -3.36
N GLU A 142 2.11 13.04 -2.87
CA GLU A 142 0.74 13.01 -2.31
C GLU A 142 -0.32 12.72 -3.37
N VAL A 143 -0.12 13.18 -4.60
CA VAL A 143 -1.02 12.90 -5.73
C VAL A 143 -0.65 11.61 -6.51
N GLY A 144 0.39 10.89 -6.08
CA GLY A 144 0.77 9.60 -6.64
C GLY A 144 1.59 9.66 -7.93
N ASN A 145 2.12 10.81 -8.32
CA ASN A 145 2.99 10.97 -9.48
C ASN A 145 4.45 10.60 -9.19
N LEU A 146 4.84 10.66 -7.91
CA LEU A 146 6.14 10.21 -7.42
C LEU A 146 5.96 9.21 -6.28
N SER A 147 6.90 8.28 -6.17
CA SER A 147 6.98 7.34 -5.06
C SER A 147 8.37 7.42 -4.41
N ARG A 148 8.42 7.66 -3.09
CA ARG A 148 9.66 7.57 -2.33
C ARG A 148 9.91 6.11 -1.98
N GLN A 149 11.01 5.59 -2.46
CA GLN A 149 11.37 4.18 -2.31
C GLN A 149 12.88 4.04 -2.29
N GLU A 150 13.39 3.16 -1.44
CA GLU A 150 14.81 2.85 -1.44
C GLU A 150 15.22 2.17 -2.75
N ALA A 151 16.40 2.51 -3.29
CA ALA A 151 16.85 2.04 -4.59
C ALA A 151 16.79 0.50 -4.73
N VAL A 152 17.41 -0.24 -3.83
CA VAL A 152 17.43 -1.72 -3.89
C VAL A 152 16.03 -2.33 -3.75
N SER A 153 15.12 -1.65 -3.06
CA SER A 153 13.72 -2.08 -2.94
C SER A 153 12.93 -1.93 -4.25
N MET A 154 13.45 -1.19 -5.24
CA MET A 154 12.82 -1.05 -6.55
C MET A 154 13.08 -2.25 -7.47
N ILE A 155 14.08 -3.09 -7.17
CA ILE A 155 14.58 -4.15 -8.04
C ILE A 155 13.60 -5.33 -8.17
N PRO A 156 13.05 -5.92 -7.08
CA PRO A 156 12.21 -7.11 -7.19
C PRO A 156 11.03 -6.97 -8.16
N PRO A 157 10.23 -5.90 -8.14
CA PRO A 157 9.12 -5.75 -9.09
C PRO A 157 9.56 -5.63 -10.56
N LEU A 158 10.75 -5.06 -10.82
CA LEU A 158 11.29 -4.95 -12.18
C LEU A 158 11.68 -6.33 -12.76
N LEU A 159 12.04 -7.28 -11.88
CA LEU A 159 12.42 -8.64 -12.28
C LEU A 159 11.23 -9.61 -12.36
N MET A 160 10.03 -9.17 -11.94
CA MET A 160 8.81 -9.99 -12.04
C MET A 160 8.32 -10.15 -13.48
N ASP A 161 8.68 -9.26 -14.39
CA ASP A 161 8.23 -9.27 -15.79
C ASP A 161 6.69 -9.30 -15.89
N VAL A 162 6.05 -8.31 -15.29
CA VAL A 162 4.59 -8.21 -15.19
C VAL A 162 4.00 -7.65 -16.47
N GLU A 163 2.94 -8.30 -16.97
CA GLU A 163 2.15 -7.85 -18.12
C GLU A 163 0.71 -7.50 -17.72
N PRO A 164 -0.02 -6.67 -18.51
CA PRO A 164 -1.34 -6.16 -18.15
C PRO A 164 -2.42 -7.21 -17.88
N HIS A 165 -2.27 -8.42 -18.41
CA HIS A 165 -3.24 -9.52 -18.24
C HIS A 165 -2.90 -10.46 -17.06
N HIS A 166 -1.74 -10.29 -16.41
CA HIS A 166 -1.28 -11.19 -15.37
C HIS A 166 -2.12 -11.09 -14.09
N VAL A 167 -2.32 -12.23 -13.46
CA VAL A 167 -2.84 -12.34 -12.09
C VAL A 167 -1.66 -12.39 -11.14
N CYS A 168 -1.51 -11.33 -10.35
CA CYS A 168 -0.36 -11.12 -9.47
C CYS A 168 -0.73 -11.27 -7.99
N LEU A 169 0.25 -11.68 -7.18
CA LEU A 169 0.15 -11.71 -5.71
C LEU A 169 1.40 -11.07 -5.09
N ASP A 170 1.20 -10.12 -4.19
CA ASP A 170 2.23 -9.58 -3.31
C ASP A 170 1.97 -10.13 -1.89
N MET A 171 2.84 -11.05 -1.43
CA MET A 171 2.61 -11.85 -0.22
C MET A 171 2.77 -11.04 1.07
N CYS A 172 3.66 -10.03 1.09
CA CYS A 172 4.03 -9.24 2.27
C CYS A 172 4.13 -7.75 1.89
N ALA A 173 3.02 -7.21 1.38
CA ALA A 173 2.96 -6.00 0.57
C ALA A 173 3.26 -4.68 1.30
N ALA A 174 2.95 -4.59 2.61
CA ALA A 174 3.05 -3.30 3.30
C ALA A 174 4.51 -2.83 3.50
N PRO A 175 4.77 -1.54 3.32
CA PRO A 175 3.86 -0.40 3.21
C PRO A 175 3.27 -0.12 1.82
N GLY A 176 3.66 -0.84 0.74
CA GLY A 176 3.03 -0.74 -0.57
C GLY A 176 3.89 -0.16 -1.71
N SER A 177 5.18 0.10 -1.50
CA SER A 177 6.02 0.68 -2.56
C SER A 177 6.29 -0.29 -3.71
N LYS A 178 6.53 -1.59 -3.42
CA LYS A 178 6.67 -2.63 -4.43
C LYS A 178 5.32 -2.96 -5.08
N THR A 179 4.26 -3.01 -4.27
CA THR A 179 2.87 -3.14 -4.73
C THR A 179 2.52 -2.07 -5.77
N ALA A 180 2.93 -0.81 -5.53
CA ALA A 180 2.73 0.30 -6.45
C ALA A 180 3.41 0.05 -7.80
N GLN A 181 4.64 -0.46 -7.83
CA GLN A 181 5.32 -0.82 -9.07
C GLN A 181 4.60 -1.95 -9.85
N ILE A 182 4.03 -2.94 -9.13
CA ILE A 182 3.24 -4.01 -9.77
C ILE A 182 1.95 -3.41 -10.38
N ILE A 183 1.27 -2.48 -9.68
CA ILE A 183 0.10 -1.76 -10.22
C ILE A 183 0.49 -0.98 -11.48
N GLU A 184 1.64 -0.32 -11.50
CA GLU A 184 2.14 0.41 -12.66
C GLU A 184 2.38 -0.51 -13.85
N ALA A 185 3.04 -1.64 -13.63
CA ALA A 185 3.32 -2.62 -14.68
C ALA A 185 2.04 -3.28 -15.23
N LEU A 186 1.01 -3.49 -14.39
CA LEU A 186 -0.30 -3.97 -14.83
C LEU A 186 -1.06 -2.92 -15.66
N ASN A 187 -0.80 -1.63 -15.49
CA ASN A 187 -1.53 -0.54 -16.14
C ASN A 187 -0.59 0.40 -16.91
N PRO A 188 0.23 -0.10 -17.86
CA PRO A 188 1.14 0.73 -18.60
C PRO A 188 0.38 1.75 -19.46
N HIS A 189 0.89 2.98 -19.53
CA HIS A 189 0.34 4.05 -20.39
C HIS A 189 -1.17 4.27 -20.29
N HIS A 190 -1.76 4.13 -19.08
CA HIS A 190 -3.21 4.21 -18.81
C HIS A 190 -4.08 3.17 -19.54
N THR A 191 -3.50 2.10 -20.05
CA THR A 191 -4.29 0.99 -20.55
C THR A 191 -5.05 0.33 -19.39
N GLU A 192 -6.30 -0.06 -19.63
CA GLU A 192 -7.03 -0.83 -18.63
C GLU A 192 -6.45 -2.24 -18.54
N SER A 193 -5.96 -2.59 -17.38
CA SER A 193 -5.53 -3.94 -17.07
C SER A 193 -6.72 -4.90 -17.06
N THR A 194 -6.59 -6.01 -17.76
CA THR A 194 -7.48 -7.17 -17.61
C THR A 194 -7.03 -8.08 -16.48
N GLY A 195 -5.79 -7.88 -16.00
CA GLY A 195 -5.20 -8.60 -14.90
C GLY A 195 -5.67 -8.13 -13.52
N MET A 196 -5.08 -8.71 -12.49
CA MET A 196 -5.42 -8.42 -11.10
C MET A 196 -4.19 -8.50 -10.21
N LEU A 197 -4.15 -7.66 -9.17
CA LEU A 197 -3.19 -7.75 -8.07
C LEU A 197 -3.93 -7.99 -6.76
N ILE A 198 -3.53 -9.06 -6.05
CA ILE A 198 -3.88 -9.23 -4.64
C ILE A 198 -2.67 -8.84 -3.82
N ALA A 199 -2.83 -7.82 -2.97
CA ALA A 199 -1.80 -7.32 -2.07
C ALA A 199 -2.13 -7.71 -0.64
N ASN A 200 -1.27 -8.52 -0.01
CA ASN A 200 -1.48 -9.09 1.31
C ASN A 200 -0.47 -8.57 2.33
N ASP A 201 -0.91 -8.35 3.55
CA ASP A 201 0.00 -8.19 4.71
C ASP A 201 -0.66 -8.78 5.96
N ALA A 202 0.13 -9.46 6.79
CA ALA A 202 -0.36 -10.11 8.00
C ALA A 202 -0.69 -9.12 9.13
N ASP A 203 -0.05 -7.95 9.17
CA ASP A 203 -0.31 -6.92 10.18
C ASP A 203 -1.45 -6.00 9.74
N TYR A 204 -2.54 -5.99 10.52
CA TYR A 204 -3.73 -5.19 10.23
C TYR A 204 -3.44 -3.69 10.08
N LYS A 205 -2.57 -3.13 10.94
CA LYS A 205 -2.24 -1.69 10.87
C LYS A 205 -1.40 -1.37 9.64
N ARG A 206 -0.45 -2.26 9.31
CA ARG A 206 0.35 -2.13 8.07
C ARG A 206 -0.51 -2.27 6.83
N THR A 207 -1.54 -3.13 6.84
CA THR A 207 -2.49 -3.28 5.72
C THR A 207 -3.27 -1.98 5.47
N HIS A 208 -3.65 -1.23 6.51
CA HIS A 208 -4.25 0.10 6.32
C HIS A 208 -3.28 1.14 5.76
N MET A 209 -2.00 1.07 6.10
CA MET A 209 -0.97 1.89 5.45
C MET A 209 -0.83 1.52 3.97
N LEU A 210 -0.87 0.25 3.64
CA LEU A 210 -0.87 -0.26 2.27
C LEU A 210 -2.07 0.31 1.47
N VAL A 211 -3.29 0.25 2.02
CA VAL A 211 -4.49 0.85 1.39
C VAL A 211 -4.30 2.34 1.14
N HIS A 212 -3.75 3.08 2.11
CA HIS A 212 -3.48 4.51 1.95
C HIS A 212 -2.44 4.78 0.86
N GLN A 213 -1.40 3.97 0.77
CA GLN A 213 -0.34 4.13 -0.22
C GLN A 213 -0.82 3.78 -1.63
N THR A 214 -1.53 2.64 -1.78
CA THR A 214 -2.07 2.19 -3.07
C THR A 214 -3.28 3.00 -3.53
N GLY A 215 -3.99 3.67 -2.61
CA GLY A 215 -5.07 4.61 -2.93
C GLY A 215 -4.65 5.79 -3.80
N ARG A 216 -3.35 6.10 -3.86
CA ARG A 216 -2.77 7.10 -4.77
C ARG A 216 -2.61 6.58 -6.20
N MET A 217 -2.77 5.28 -6.41
CA MET A 217 -2.61 4.59 -7.69
C MET A 217 -3.87 3.75 -7.98
N PRO A 218 -4.94 4.41 -8.44
CA PRO A 218 -6.22 3.76 -8.62
C PRO A 218 -6.13 2.64 -9.66
N SER A 219 -6.59 1.44 -9.30
CA SER A 219 -6.67 0.28 -10.19
C SER A 219 -7.95 -0.51 -9.92
N LYS A 220 -8.72 -0.80 -10.99
CA LYS A 220 -9.93 -1.66 -10.92
C LYS A 220 -9.58 -3.11 -10.58
N GLY A 221 -8.34 -3.52 -10.83
CA GLY A 221 -7.82 -4.86 -10.61
C GLY A 221 -7.13 -5.07 -9.26
N LEU A 222 -7.25 -4.16 -8.29
CA LEU A 222 -6.59 -4.28 -6.99
C LEU A 222 -7.54 -4.82 -5.91
N ILE A 223 -7.05 -5.81 -5.14
CA ILE A 223 -7.64 -6.24 -3.86
C ILE A 223 -6.54 -6.17 -2.79
N VAL A 224 -6.87 -5.59 -1.63
CA VAL A 224 -5.98 -5.61 -0.45
C VAL A 224 -6.60 -6.50 0.62
N VAL A 225 -5.79 -7.46 1.13
CA VAL A 225 -6.23 -8.45 2.11
C VAL A 225 -5.29 -8.51 3.32
N ASN A 226 -5.80 -9.06 4.44
CA ASN A 226 -5.04 -9.16 5.69
C ASN A 226 -4.94 -10.62 6.16
N ASN A 227 -4.05 -11.41 5.58
CA ASN A 227 -3.87 -12.82 5.89
C ASN A 227 -2.43 -13.16 6.24
N ASP A 228 -2.24 -14.23 7.00
CA ASP A 228 -0.94 -14.84 7.23
C ASP A 228 -0.41 -15.45 5.92
N ALA A 229 0.72 -14.96 5.44
CA ALA A 229 1.32 -15.39 4.19
C ALA A 229 1.73 -16.88 4.20
N THR A 230 2.10 -17.43 5.37
CA THR A 230 2.47 -18.86 5.52
C THR A 230 1.27 -19.80 5.27
N GLN A 231 0.05 -19.30 5.43
CA GLN A 231 -1.21 -20.01 5.28
C GLN A 231 -2.20 -19.24 4.38
N PHE A 232 -1.67 -18.50 3.42
CA PHE A 232 -2.51 -17.70 2.52
C PHE A 232 -3.61 -18.57 1.90
N PRO A 233 -4.90 -18.15 1.94
CA PRO A 233 -6.00 -19.01 1.49
C PRO A 233 -5.96 -19.27 -0.03
N ASN A 234 -6.46 -20.43 -0.45
CA ASN A 234 -6.81 -20.65 -1.84
C ASN A 234 -8.04 -19.79 -2.17
N ILE A 235 -7.99 -19.09 -3.29
CA ILE A 235 -9.03 -18.17 -3.74
C ILE A 235 -9.77 -18.81 -4.91
N SER A 236 -11.08 -18.97 -4.79
CA SER A 236 -11.93 -19.54 -5.82
C SER A 236 -12.32 -18.47 -6.86
N LEU A 237 -12.30 -18.83 -8.12
CA LEU A 237 -12.93 -18.05 -9.21
C LEU A 237 -14.37 -18.48 -9.50
N GLY A 238 -14.90 -19.44 -8.74
CA GLY A 238 -16.27 -19.92 -8.90
C GLY A 238 -16.39 -21.28 -9.56
N PRO A 239 -17.62 -21.71 -9.87
CA PRO A 239 -17.90 -23.03 -10.41
C PRO A 239 -17.23 -23.25 -11.76
N GLY A 240 -16.51 -24.36 -11.89
CA GLY A 240 -15.81 -24.73 -13.13
C GLY A 240 -14.46 -24.02 -13.36
N ALA A 241 -14.16 -22.95 -12.63
CA ALA A 241 -12.90 -22.20 -12.78
C ALA A 241 -11.81 -22.64 -11.80
N GLY A 242 -12.16 -23.38 -10.73
CA GLY A 242 -11.20 -23.81 -9.72
C GLY A 242 -10.66 -22.68 -8.85
N ASN A 243 -9.47 -22.91 -8.30
CA ASN A 243 -8.75 -21.90 -7.52
C ASN A 243 -7.79 -21.11 -8.39
N ILE A 244 -7.61 -19.83 -8.06
CA ILE A 244 -6.60 -18.98 -8.69
C ILE A 244 -5.23 -19.61 -8.57
N LYS A 245 -4.51 -19.66 -9.68
CA LYS A 245 -3.06 -19.78 -9.77
C LYS A 245 -2.52 -18.48 -10.34
N TYR A 246 -1.40 -18.02 -9.81
CA TYR A 246 -0.85 -16.71 -10.15
C TYR A 246 0.18 -16.82 -11.27
N ASP A 247 0.20 -15.81 -12.15
CA ASP A 247 1.21 -15.66 -13.18
C ASP A 247 2.51 -15.11 -12.58
N ARG A 248 2.38 -14.19 -11.60
CA ARG A 248 3.49 -13.50 -10.94
C ARG A 248 3.26 -13.42 -9.43
N ILE A 249 4.27 -13.78 -8.66
CA ILE A 249 4.23 -13.66 -7.19
C ILE A 249 5.46 -12.88 -6.71
N LEU A 250 5.26 -11.93 -5.81
CA LEU A 250 6.31 -11.29 -5.04
C LEU A 250 6.26 -11.81 -3.59
N ALA A 251 7.38 -12.33 -3.12
CA ALA A 251 7.60 -12.75 -1.74
C ALA A 251 8.74 -11.91 -1.12
N ASP A 252 8.46 -10.62 -0.86
CA ASP A 252 9.35 -9.74 -0.10
C ASP A 252 9.12 -9.99 1.40
N VAL A 253 9.77 -11.02 1.90
CA VAL A 253 9.44 -11.63 3.18
C VAL A 253 9.92 -10.82 4.39
N PRO A 254 9.26 -10.94 5.57
CA PRO A 254 9.80 -10.38 6.79
C PRO A 254 11.17 -10.99 7.09
N CYS A 255 12.16 -10.14 7.41
CA CYS A 255 13.54 -10.53 7.66
C CYS A 255 14.16 -9.74 8.82
N SER A 256 15.39 -10.09 9.23
CA SER A 256 16.14 -9.37 10.27
C SER A 256 16.38 -7.90 9.94
N GLY A 257 16.44 -7.59 8.65
CA GLY A 257 16.55 -6.21 8.16
C GLY A 257 17.93 -5.59 8.31
N ASP A 258 18.97 -6.38 8.50
CA ASP A 258 20.33 -5.91 8.71
C ASP A 258 20.92 -5.15 7.50
N GLY A 259 20.44 -5.43 6.29
CA GLY A 259 20.71 -4.59 5.12
C GLY A 259 20.17 -3.16 5.22
N THR A 260 19.34 -2.85 6.23
CA THR A 260 18.77 -1.52 6.44
C THR A 260 19.46 -0.70 7.54
N MET A 261 20.64 -1.09 8.02
CA MET A 261 21.39 -0.41 9.10
C MET A 261 21.60 1.09 8.83
N ARG A 262 21.79 1.48 7.58
CA ARG A 262 21.89 2.89 7.13
C ARG A 262 20.61 3.70 7.32
N LYS A 263 19.48 3.04 7.53
CA LYS A 263 18.15 3.64 7.74
C LYS A 263 17.62 3.41 9.14
N ASN A 264 17.82 2.20 9.67
CA ASN A 264 17.38 1.78 10.99
C ASN A 264 18.57 1.62 11.95
N LEU A 265 18.91 2.71 12.62
CA LEU A 265 20.07 2.76 13.52
C LEU A 265 19.93 1.89 14.78
N GLU A 266 18.73 1.41 15.10
CA GLU A 266 18.56 0.50 16.24
C GLU A 266 19.16 -0.88 15.99
N ILE A 267 19.34 -1.29 14.74
CA ILE A 267 19.95 -2.57 14.37
C ILE A 267 21.40 -2.63 14.87
N TRP A 268 22.16 -1.54 14.80
CA TRP A 268 23.51 -1.45 15.36
C TRP A 268 23.62 -1.92 16.82
N LYS A 269 22.56 -1.71 17.61
CA LYS A 269 22.54 -2.05 19.04
C LYS A 269 21.98 -3.45 19.32
N LYS A 270 21.14 -3.97 18.44
CA LYS A 270 20.30 -5.14 18.73
C LYS A 270 20.64 -6.35 17.88
N TRP A 271 21.32 -6.17 16.75
CA TRP A 271 21.56 -7.26 15.82
C TRP A 271 22.30 -8.44 16.45
N ALA A 272 21.84 -9.63 16.15
CA ALA A 272 22.45 -10.87 16.53
C ALA A 272 22.17 -11.96 15.48
N PRO A 273 23.02 -12.98 15.34
CA PRO A 273 22.81 -14.09 14.39
C PRO A 273 21.45 -14.76 14.53
N PHE A 274 20.93 -14.83 15.75
CA PHE A 274 19.62 -15.42 16.03
C PHE A 274 18.46 -14.71 15.37
N ASP A 275 18.54 -13.41 15.12
CA ASP A 275 17.43 -12.64 14.54
C ASP A 275 17.08 -13.18 13.16
N GLY A 276 18.08 -13.47 12.30
CA GLY A 276 17.89 -14.10 11.01
C GLY A 276 17.48 -15.58 11.13
N ASN A 277 18.21 -16.35 11.91
CA ASN A 277 17.95 -17.78 12.06
C ASN A 277 16.52 -18.10 12.52
N SER A 278 15.95 -17.27 13.41
CA SER A 278 14.59 -17.45 13.92
C SER A 278 13.50 -17.24 12.86
N LEU A 279 13.80 -16.52 11.79
CA LEU A 279 12.86 -16.19 10.70
C LEU A 279 12.90 -17.21 9.57
N HIS A 280 13.96 -17.99 9.44
CA HIS A 280 14.16 -18.96 8.36
C HIS A 280 12.92 -19.84 8.10
N THR A 281 12.37 -20.46 9.14
CA THR A 281 11.21 -21.37 8.99
C THR A 281 9.95 -20.62 8.49
N VAL A 282 9.74 -19.36 8.90
CA VAL A 282 8.61 -18.55 8.44
C VAL A 282 8.82 -18.15 6.98
N GLN A 283 10.02 -17.75 6.62
CA GLN A 283 10.40 -17.37 5.26
C GLN A 283 10.25 -18.55 4.30
N LEU A 284 10.73 -19.73 4.69
CA LEU A 284 10.59 -20.96 3.90
C LEU A 284 9.10 -21.30 3.66
N ARG A 285 8.27 -21.26 4.72
CA ARG A 285 6.82 -21.51 4.58
C ARG A 285 6.12 -20.52 3.65
N ILE A 286 6.53 -19.25 3.68
CA ILE A 286 5.98 -18.23 2.75
C ILE A 286 6.38 -18.58 1.33
N LEU A 287 7.65 -18.91 1.10
CA LEU A 287 8.17 -19.24 -0.22
C LEU A 287 7.50 -20.51 -0.79
N GLU A 288 7.44 -21.60 -0.02
CA GLU A 288 6.76 -22.85 -0.42
C GLU A 288 5.26 -22.61 -0.68
N ARG A 289 4.60 -21.77 0.13
CA ARG A 289 3.21 -21.38 -0.11
C ARG A 289 3.05 -20.64 -1.42
N ALA A 290 3.95 -19.71 -1.76
CA ALA A 290 3.98 -19.01 -3.03
C ALA A 290 4.19 -19.97 -4.22
N MET A 291 5.19 -20.87 -4.12
CA MET A 291 5.47 -21.88 -5.15
C MET A 291 4.26 -22.78 -5.44
N ASN A 292 3.55 -23.20 -4.41
CA ASN A 292 2.33 -24.01 -4.54
C ASN A 292 1.17 -23.27 -5.23
N MET A 293 1.18 -21.93 -5.24
CA MET A 293 0.13 -21.13 -5.87
C MET A 293 0.48 -20.63 -7.27
N LEU A 294 1.72 -20.81 -7.71
CA LEU A 294 2.19 -20.37 -9.01
C LEU A 294 1.70 -21.29 -10.13
N LYS A 295 1.40 -20.71 -11.30
CA LYS A 295 1.12 -21.45 -12.55
C LYS A 295 2.41 -22.06 -13.11
N PRO A 296 2.33 -23.14 -13.92
CA PRO A 296 3.43 -23.50 -14.81
C PRO A 296 3.80 -22.32 -15.74
N GLY A 297 5.08 -22.03 -15.92
CA GLY A 297 5.56 -20.83 -16.64
C GLY A 297 5.40 -19.51 -15.86
N GLY A 298 4.89 -19.58 -14.64
CA GLY A 298 4.78 -18.42 -13.77
C GLY A 298 6.12 -18.08 -13.12
N ARG A 299 6.29 -16.79 -12.75
CA ARG A 299 7.52 -16.26 -12.14
C ARG A 299 7.25 -15.80 -10.71
N LEU A 300 8.17 -16.15 -9.80
CA LEU A 300 8.17 -15.77 -8.41
C LEU A 300 9.47 -15.06 -8.07
N VAL A 301 9.38 -13.90 -7.43
CA VAL A 301 10.55 -13.18 -6.93
C VAL A 301 10.54 -13.24 -5.41
N TYR A 302 11.57 -13.89 -4.87
CA TYR A 302 11.87 -13.91 -3.44
C TYR A 302 12.85 -12.79 -3.12
N SER A 303 12.61 -12.01 -2.07
CA SER A 303 13.53 -10.95 -1.67
C SER A 303 13.53 -10.70 -0.16
N THR A 304 14.68 -10.22 0.34
CA THR A 304 14.87 -9.77 1.72
C THR A 304 15.74 -8.53 1.77
N CYS A 305 15.60 -7.73 2.82
CA CYS A 305 16.57 -6.67 3.15
C CYS A 305 17.59 -7.17 4.20
N SER A 306 18.07 -8.41 4.05
CA SER A 306 19.07 -9.05 4.90
C SER A 306 20.29 -9.49 4.08
N PHE A 307 21.48 -9.44 4.69
CA PHE A 307 22.71 -10.04 4.14
C PHE A 307 22.85 -11.52 4.53
N ASN A 308 22.06 -12.00 5.50
CA ASN A 308 22.26 -13.29 6.15
C ASN A 308 21.90 -14.48 5.22
N PRO A 309 22.84 -15.38 4.92
CA PRO A 309 22.58 -16.56 4.09
C PRO A 309 21.46 -17.46 4.62
N SER A 310 21.28 -17.53 5.95
CA SER A 310 20.22 -18.33 6.56
C SER A 310 18.81 -17.83 6.20
N GLU A 311 18.67 -16.54 5.85
CA GLU A 311 17.41 -15.93 5.39
C GLU A 311 17.31 -15.88 3.86
N ASN A 312 18.39 -16.11 3.16
CA ASN A 312 18.55 -15.92 1.73
C ASN A 312 18.74 -17.24 1.00
N GLU A 313 19.98 -17.64 0.73
CA GLU A 313 20.31 -18.85 -0.02
C GLU A 313 19.79 -20.12 0.66
N ALA A 314 19.84 -20.19 1.97
CA ALA A 314 19.34 -21.34 2.72
C ALA A 314 17.83 -21.58 2.50
N VAL A 315 17.04 -20.51 2.50
CA VAL A 315 15.60 -20.58 2.24
C VAL A 315 15.33 -21.01 0.80
N VAL A 316 16.04 -20.43 -0.17
CA VAL A 316 15.89 -20.76 -1.59
C VAL A 316 16.30 -22.21 -1.86
N ALA A 317 17.45 -22.64 -1.33
CA ALA A 317 17.94 -24.01 -1.50
C ALA A 317 16.99 -25.05 -0.91
N ALA A 318 16.47 -24.81 0.30
CA ALA A 318 15.50 -25.68 0.94
C ALA A 318 14.20 -25.80 0.12
N ALA A 319 13.69 -24.68 -0.40
CA ALA A 319 12.49 -24.66 -1.23
C ALA A 319 12.69 -25.39 -2.57
N LEU A 320 13.84 -25.21 -3.24
CA LEU A 320 14.14 -25.92 -4.50
C LEU A 320 14.28 -27.42 -4.31
N ASN A 321 14.85 -27.87 -3.19
CA ASN A 321 14.95 -29.31 -2.88
C ASN A 321 13.59 -29.97 -2.65
N THR A 322 12.58 -29.21 -2.23
CA THR A 322 11.20 -29.72 -2.06
C THR A 322 10.33 -29.51 -3.32
N HIS A 323 10.74 -28.63 -4.23
CA HIS A 323 10.01 -28.29 -5.45
C HIS A 323 10.90 -28.38 -6.71
N PRO A 324 11.20 -29.60 -7.19
CA PRO A 324 12.10 -29.82 -8.34
C PRO A 324 11.53 -29.31 -9.68
N ASP A 325 10.25 -28.94 -9.71
CA ASP A 325 9.58 -28.30 -10.83
C ASP A 325 9.87 -26.80 -10.93
N PHE A 326 10.76 -26.25 -10.09
CA PHE A 326 11.25 -24.88 -10.14
C PHE A 326 12.72 -24.80 -10.54
N GLU A 327 13.11 -23.63 -11.03
CA GLU A 327 14.51 -23.28 -11.29
C GLU A 327 14.76 -21.80 -11.01
N ILE A 328 16.03 -21.44 -10.77
CA ILE A 328 16.45 -20.04 -10.65
C ILE A 328 16.69 -19.49 -12.03
N VAL A 329 15.99 -18.43 -12.37
CA VAL A 329 16.14 -17.70 -13.65
C VAL A 329 17.43 -16.91 -13.64
N ASP A 330 18.22 -17.04 -14.69
CA ASP A 330 19.35 -16.13 -14.93
C ASP A 330 18.83 -14.77 -15.40
N VAL A 331 19.10 -13.73 -14.64
CA VAL A 331 18.73 -12.34 -14.92
C VAL A 331 19.96 -11.45 -15.09
N ALA A 332 21.09 -12.03 -15.51
CA ALA A 332 22.34 -11.29 -15.70
C ALA A 332 22.23 -10.19 -16.78
N ASP A 333 21.38 -10.38 -17.78
CA ASP A 333 21.07 -9.42 -18.84
C ASP A 333 20.10 -8.31 -18.43
N LYS A 334 19.39 -8.49 -17.29
CA LYS A 334 18.45 -7.50 -16.78
C LYS A 334 19.17 -6.47 -15.93
N LEU A 335 18.74 -5.19 -16.05
CA LEU A 335 19.32 -4.08 -15.29
C LEU A 335 20.87 -4.02 -15.42
N PRO A 336 21.43 -3.84 -16.62
CA PRO A 336 22.86 -4.07 -16.91
C PRO A 336 23.81 -3.16 -16.10
N GLU A 337 23.38 -1.96 -15.71
CA GLU A 337 24.19 -1.03 -14.92
C GLU A 337 24.06 -1.26 -13.40
N LEU A 338 23.27 -2.24 -12.97
CA LEU A 338 23.16 -2.62 -11.57
C LEU A 338 24.38 -3.44 -11.16
N LYS A 339 25.17 -2.92 -10.24
CA LYS A 339 26.24 -3.68 -9.58
C LYS A 339 25.63 -4.66 -8.59
N ARG A 340 25.93 -5.92 -8.79
CA ARG A 340 25.38 -7.02 -7.99
C ARG A 340 26.43 -8.12 -7.88
N ARG A 341 26.30 -8.92 -6.82
CA ARG A 341 27.14 -10.06 -6.57
C ARG A 341 26.32 -11.34 -6.70
N PRO A 342 26.96 -12.45 -7.07
CA PRO A 342 26.28 -13.74 -7.11
C PRO A 342 25.88 -14.20 -5.71
N GLY A 343 24.84 -15.04 -5.62
CA GLY A 343 24.55 -15.80 -4.42
C GLY A 343 25.69 -16.78 -4.10
N ILE A 344 25.77 -17.18 -2.84
CA ILE A 344 26.85 -18.05 -2.32
C ILE A 344 26.38 -19.50 -2.21
N HIS A 345 27.32 -20.43 -2.33
CA HIS A 345 27.05 -21.88 -2.22
C HIS A 345 27.43 -22.45 -0.87
N GLU A 346 28.31 -21.77 -0.14
CA GLU A 346 28.82 -22.21 1.15
C GLU A 346 28.63 -21.13 2.20
N TRP A 347 28.12 -21.48 3.36
CA TRP A 347 27.99 -20.60 4.51
C TRP A 347 27.97 -21.42 5.80
N LYS A 348 28.32 -20.74 6.89
CA LYS A 348 28.27 -21.31 8.23
C LYS A 348 27.10 -20.70 9.00
N VAL A 349 26.51 -21.45 9.90
CA VAL A 349 25.46 -20.97 10.77
C VAL A 349 26.05 -20.67 12.15
N ALA A 350 25.66 -19.53 12.71
CA ALA A 350 26.13 -19.13 14.04
C ALA A 350 24.96 -19.03 15.03
N THR A 351 25.22 -19.45 16.25
CA THR A 351 24.33 -19.24 17.41
C THR A 351 25.05 -18.43 18.46
N ARG A 352 24.44 -18.22 19.61
CA ARG A 352 25.11 -17.64 20.80
C ARG A 352 25.36 -18.73 21.82
N ASP A 353 26.53 -18.72 22.43
CA ASP A 353 26.84 -19.52 23.59
C ASP A 353 26.20 -18.98 24.90
N LYS A 354 26.53 -19.57 26.06
CA LYS A 354 26.02 -19.13 27.37
C LYS A 354 26.51 -17.75 27.79
N ASP A 355 27.66 -17.34 27.27
CA ASP A 355 28.31 -16.06 27.55
C ASP A 355 27.96 -15.00 26.50
N GLU A 356 26.95 -15.29 25.66
CA GLU A 356 26.49 -14.42 24.56
C GLU A 356 27.50 -14.23 23.41
N ASN A 357 28.58 -15.02 23.33
CA ASN A 357 29.52 -14.98 22.21
C ASN A 357 28.98 -15.77 21.01
N ILE A 358 29.50 -15.44 19.82
CA ILE A 358 29.17 -16.17 18.60
C ILE A 358 29.77 -17.58 18.66
N LYS A 359 28.93 -18.57 18.45
CA LYS A 359 29.30 -19.97 18.29
C LYS A 359 28.98 -20.44 16.87
N TRP A 360 30.03 -20.77 16.11
CA TRP A 360 29.92 -21.25 14.74
C TRP A 360 29.69 -22.75 14.70
N HIS A 361 28.86 -23.20 13.77
CA HIS A 361 28.55 -24.58 13.52
C HIS A 361 28.77 -24.90 12.03
N GLU A 362 29.68 -25.86 11.79
CA GLU A 362 30.06 -26.23 10.42
C GLU A 362 28.95 -27.07 9.73
N SER A 363 28.17 -27.82 10.51
CA SER A 363 27.05 -28.61 9.99
C SER A 363 25.92 -28.71 11.03
N HIS A 364 24.77 -29.17 10.58
CA HIS A 364 23.62 -29.39 11.47
C HIS A 364 23.93 -30.46 12.54
N GLU A 365 24.69 -31.49 12.18
CA GLU A 365 25.11 -32.53 13.12
C GLU A 365 26.02 -31.97 14.23
N ALA A 366 26.93 -31.05 13.87
CA ALA A 366 27.78 -30.35 14.83
C ALA A 366 26.94 -29.43 15.76
N TYR A 367 25.91 -28.78 15.24
CA TYR A 367 24.95 -28.02 16.04
C TYR A 367 24.14 -28.91 17.00
N GLU A 368 23.61 -30.04 16.53
CA GLU A 368 22.88 -30.99 17.39
C GLU A 368 23.75 -31.55 18.51
N ALA A 369 25.02 -31.91 18.24
CA ALA A 369 25.97 -32.34 19.25
C ALA A 369 26.21 -31.23 20.30
N TYR A 370 26.46 -29.99 19.84
CA TYR A 370 26.61 -28.84 20.74
C TYR A 370 25.37 -28.60 21.59
N ARG A 371 24.17 -28.70 20.99
CA ARG A 371 22.90 -28.50 21.69
C ARG A 371 22.71 -29.56 22.81
N ALA A 372 23.05 -30.79 22.52
CA ALA A 372 22.97 -31.90 23.51
C ALA A 372 23.92 -31.67 24.68
N GLU A 373 25.14 -31.18 24.44
CA GLU A 373 26.14 -30.90 25.46
C GLU A 373 25.86 -29.61 26.26
N SER A 374 25.43 -28.56 25.59
CA SER A 374 25.29 -27.23 26.20
C SER A 374 24.10 -27.12 27.15
N GLY A 375 23.08 -27.97 26.96
CA GLY A 375 21.83 -27.91 27.74
C GLY A 375 21.10 -26.56 27.63
N SER A 376 21.35 -25.76 26.57
CA SER A 376 20.74 -24.45 26.35
C SER A 376 19.21 -24.58 26.26
N GLU A 377 18.49 -23.98 27.23
CA GLU A 377 17.02 -23.98 27.19
C GLU A 377 16.45 -23.31 25.93
N ARG A 378 17.15 -22.32 25.42
CA ARG A 378 16.75 -21.57 24.23
C ARG A 378 16.80 -22.46 23.00
N ASP A 379 17.95 -23.10 22.76
CA ASP A 379 18.13 -23.96 21.60
C ASP A 379 17.27 -25.22 21.69
N ASN A 380 16.95 -25.70 22.89
CA ASN A 380 16.04 -26.81 23.11
C ASN A 380 14.57 -26.42 22.86
N LYS A 381 14.16 -25.18 23.11
CA LYS A 381 12.78 -24.69 22.84
C LYS A 381 12.53 -24.42 21.37
N SER A 382 13.53 -24.00 20.60
CA SER A 382 13.41 -23.63 19.19
C SER A 382 14.68 -24.03 18.42
N PRO A 383 14.87 -25.34 18.15
CA PRO A 383 16.02 -25.81 17.41
C PRO A 383 16.03 -25.28 15.98
N LEU A 384 17.22 -25.01 15.45
CA LEU A 384 17.39 -24.64 14.07
C LEU A 384 17.21 -25.87 13.17
N PRO A 385 16.42 -25.75 12.10
CA PRO A 385 16.25 -26.86 11.15
C PRO A 385 17.52 -27.05 10.31
N ALA A 386 17.75 -28.28 9.84
CA ALA A 386 18.87 -28.60 8.97
C ALA A 386 18.95 -27.75 7.72
N SER A 387 17.82 -27.23 7.24
CA SER A 387 17.71 -26.34 6.09
C SER A 387 18.38 -24.97 6.28
N CYS A 388 18.82 -24.61 7.49
CA CYS A 388 19.65 -23.41 7.70
C CYS A 388 21.07 -23.55 7.14
N TRP A 389 21.58 -24.77 6.99
CA TRP A 389 22.90 -25.06 6.43
C TRP A 389 22.87 -25.28 4.93
N ALA A 390 24.01 -25.07 4.28
CA ALA A 390 24.15 -25.32 2.86
C ALA A 390 23.93 -26.82 2.57
N PRO A 391 23.04 -27.19 1.66
CA PRO A 391 22.85 -28.58 1.29
C PRO A 391 24.02 -29.07 0.45
N ALA A 392 24.27 -30.39 0.44
CA ALA A 392 25.36 -30.98 -0.32
C ALA A 392 25.28 -30.71 -1.84
N ASN A 393 24.08 -30.50 -2.36
CA ASN A 393 23.83 -30.17 -3.78
C ASN A 393 23.72 -28.66 -4.06
N ALA A 394 24.21 -27.79 -3.19
CA ALA A 394 24.08 -26.33 -3.35
C ALA A 394 24.60 -25.81 -4.70
N ALA A 395 25.70 -26.40 -5.20
CA ALA A 395 26.27 -26.07 -6.52
C ALA A 395 25.34 -26.43 -7.70
N GLU A 396 24.48 -27.44 -7.55
CA GLU A 396 23.55 -27.88 -8.60
C GLU A 396 22.28 -27.03 -8.65
N LEU A 397 22.00 -26.27 -7.60
CA LEU A 397 20.80 -25.43 -7.47
C LEU A 397 20.95 -24.07 -8.16
N HIS A 398 22.13 -23.75 -8.73
CA HIS A 398 22.42 -22.47 -9.38
C HIS A 398 22.17 -21.24 -8.51
N LEU A 399 22.54 -21.31 -7.22
CA LEU A 399 22.37 -20.21 -6.26
C LEU A 399 23.14 -18.95 -6.68
N GLU A 400 24.18 -19.07 -7.49
CA GLU A 400 24.96 -17.97 -8.06
C GLU A 400 24.12 -17.01 -8.94
N ARG A 401 22.96 -17.46 -9.44
CA ARG A 401 22.02 -16.63 -10.21
C ARG A 401 21.19 -15.69 -9.33
N ALA A 402 21.18 -15.89 -8.01
CA ALA A 402 20.59 -14.94 -7.09
C ALA A 402 21.48 -13.69 -6.99
N LEU A 403 20.85 -12.57 -6.63
CA LEU A 403 21.52 -11.27 -6.57
C LEU A 403 21.71 -10.86 -5.10
N ARG A 404 22.97 -10.63 -4.73
CA ARG A 404 23.34 -9.96 -3.47
C ARG A 404 23.72 -8.51 -3.78
N LEU A 405 23.16 -7.59 -3.05
CA LEU A 405 23.40 -6.15 -3.19
C LEU A 405 24.06 -5.65 -1.92
N LEU A 406 25.30 -5.19 -2.04
CA LEU A 406 26.08 -4.68 -0.92
C LEU A 406 26.13 -3.15 -0.95
N PRO A 407 26.08 -2.48 0.21
CA PRO A 407 25.95 -1.02 0.29
C PRO A 407 27.07 -0.24 -0.42
N HIS A 408 28.30 -0.73 -0.38
CA HIS A 408 29.47 -0.06 -0.94
C HIS A 408 29.59 -0.17 -2.46
N ASP A 409 28.86 -1.08 -3.09
CA ASP A 409 28.90 -1.24 -4.56
C ASP A 409 28.33 -0.05 -5.31
N GLN A 410 27.17 0.48 -4.85
CA GLN A 410 26.48 1.63 -5.48
C GLN A 410 25.81 2.57 -4.46
N ASN A 411 26.37 2.70 -3.25
CA ASN A 411 25.87 3.60 -2.19
C ASN A 411 24.40 3.34 -1.81
N THR A 412 23.98 2.09 -1.73
CA THR A 412 22.61 1.67 -1.44
C THR A 412 22.46 1.06 -0.04
N GLY A 413 21.28 0.53 0.29
CA GLY A 413 21.10 -0.45 1.36
C GLY A 413 21.55 -1.83 0.93
N GLY A 414 21.49 -2.81 1.86
CA GLY A 414 21.71 -4.20 1.56
C GLY A 414 20.44 -4.91 1.16
N PHE A 415 20.54 -5.84 0.20
CA PHE A 415 19.37 -6.56 -0.29
C PHE A 415 19.74 -7.91 -0.91
N PHE A 416 18.77 -8.82 -0.94
CA PHE A 416 18.87 -10.09 -1.66
C PHE A 416 17.65 -10.28 -2.56
N VAL A 417 17.87 -10.79 -3.77
CA VAL A 417 16.79 -11.11 -4.72
C VAL A 417 17.09 -12.43 -5.42
N CYS A 418 16.10 -13.31 -5.46
CA CYS A 418 16.14 -14.54 -6.24
C CYS A 418 14.89 -14.64 -7.11
N VAL A 419 15.08 -14.84 -8.41
CA VAL A 419 14.01 -15.02 -9.39
C VAL A 419 13.83 -16.50 -9.67
N LEU A 420 12.64 -17.02 -9.36
CA LEU A 420 12.27 -18.40 -9.54
C LEU A 420 11.20 -18.53 -10.62
N GLU A 421 11.28 -19.56 -11.44
CA GLU A 421 10.26 -19.87 -12.44
C GLU A 421 9.81 -21.32 -12.33
N LYS A 422 8.51 -21.54 -12.45
CA LYS A 422 7.93 -22.89 -12.46
C LYS A 422 7.99 -23.44 -13.88
N LYS A 423 8.61 -24.59 -14.07
CA LYS A 423 8.74 -25.25 -15.37
C LYS A 423 7.38 -25.52 -16.01
N GLY A 424 7.27 -25.39 -17.33
CA GLY A 424 6.06 -25.62 -18.11
C GLY A 424 5.43 -24.34 -18.64
N THR A 425 4.24 -24.47 -19.18
CA THR A 425 3.44 -23.35 -19.74
C THR A 425 2.01 -23.44 -19.25
N SER A 426 1.29 -22.32 -19.23
CA SER A 426 -0.13 -22.26 -18.90
C SER A 426 -0.84 -21.18 -19.71
N GLU A 427 -2.15 -21.39 -19.91
CA GLU A 427 -3.00 -20.40 -20.54
C GLU A 427 -3.31 -19.21 -19.60
N PRO A 428 -3.62 -18.02 -20.16
CA PRO A 428 -4.11 -16.89 -19.40
C PRO A 428 -5.33 -17.24 -18.56
N THR A 429 -5.49 -16.57 -17.41
CA THR A 429 -6.66 -16.77 -16.55
C THR A 429 -7.90 -16.20 -17.21
N VAL A 430 -8.91 -17.04 -17.47
CA VAL A 430 -10.21 -16.64 -17.99
C VAL A 430 -11.26 -16.75 -16.88
N VAL A 431 -12.10 -15.73 -16.75
CA VAL A 431 -13.24 -15.73 -15.83
C VAL A 431 -14.46 -16.26 -16.55
N PRO A 432 -15.01 -17.42 -16.16
CA PRO A 432 -16.26 -17.92 -16.75
C PRO A 432 -17.44 -16.99 -16.41
N ALA A 433 -18.37 -16.82 -17.33
CA ALA A 433 -19.59 -16.02 -17.09
C ALA A 433 -20.38 -16.49 -15.86
N SER A 434 -20.40 -17.81 -15.58
CA SER A 434 -21.00 -18.39 -14.38
C SER A 434 -20.39 -17.93 -13.05
N SER A 435 -19.16 -17.44 -13.08
CA SER A 435 -18.44 -16.91 -11.90
C SER A 435 -18.84 -15.47 -11.57
N LEU A 436 -19.49 -14.77 -12.50
CA LEU A 436 -19.89 -13.36 -12.37
C LEU A 436 -21.33 -13.19 -11.87
N VAL A 437 -22.04 -14.30 -11.63
CA VAL A 437 -23.43 -14.31 -11.12
C VAL A 437 -23.44 -14.58 -9.62
N LYS A 438 -24.14 -13.72 -8.86
CA LYS A 438 -24.34 -13.91 -7.41
C LYS A 438 -25.15 -15.21 -7.22
N ARG A 439 -24.60 -16.17 -6.49
CA ARG A 439 -25.36 -17.34 -6.07
C ARG A 439 -26.33 -16.94 -4.98
N GLU A 440 -27.60 -17.29 -5.11
CA GLU A 440 -28.51 -17.36 -3.98
C GLU A 440 -28.03 -18.50 -3.06
N VAL A 441 -27.27 -18.15 -2.06
CA VAL A 441 -26.99 -19.05 -0.95
C VAL A 441 -28.27 -19.08 -0.14
N LYS A 442 -29.09 -20.15 -0.27
CA LYS A 442 -30.15 -20.43 0.68
C LYS A 442 -29.50 -20.39 2.07
N SER A 443 -29.93 -19.44 2.88
CA SER A 443 -29.39 -19.32 4.24
C SER A 443 -29.74 -20.57 5.00
N LYS A 444 -28.83 -21.11 5.80
CA LYS A 444 -29.09 -22.24 6.70
C LYS A 444 -30.21 -21.93 7.72
N PHE A 445 -30.74 -20.73 7.72
CA PHE A 445 -31.90 -20.30 8.48
C PHE A 445 -33.23 -20.68 7.80
N GLU A 446 -33.31 -20.67 6.45
CA GLU A 446 -34.52 -21.08 5.72
C GLU A 446 -34.70 -22.61 5.74
N GLU A 447 -33.63 -23.41 5.73
CA GLU A 447 -33.72 -24.87 5.91
C GLU A 447 -34.23 -25.29 7.30
N LYS A 448 -34.13 -24.44 8.32
CA LYS A 448 -34.70 -24.70 9.65
C LYS A 448 -36.16 -24.26 9.81
N GLU A 449 -36.67 -23.35 8.97
CA GLU A 449 -38.09 -22.99 8.95
C GLU A 449 -38.94 -23.96 8.14
N GLU A 450 -38.40 -24.59 7.10
CA GLU A 450 -39.13 -25.65 6.35
C GLU A 450 -39.25 -26.98 7.12
N GLU A 451 -38.32 -27.31 8.05
CA GLU A 451 -38.48 -28.47 8.94
C GLU A 451 -39.39 -28.24 10.16
N ALA A 452 -39.72 -26.96 10.47
CA ALA A 452 -40.54 -26.62 11.64
C ALA A 452 -42.07 -26.58 11.40
N VAL A 453 -42.54 -26.85 10.19
CA VAL A 453 -43.98 -26.76 9.84
C VAL A 453 -44.75 -28.11 9.89
N ALA A 454 -44.21 -29.15 10.47
CA ALA A 454 -44.86 -30.44 10.56
C ALA A 454 -44.91 -31.02 11.98
N VAL A 455 -45.64 -30.38 12.95
CA VAL A 455 -46.29 -31.08 14.10
C VAL A 455 -47.43 -30.21 14.67
N PRO A 456 -48.59 -30.77 15.06
CA PRO A 456 -49.80 -30.01 15.26
C PRO A 456 -50.04 -29.46 16.68
N ALA A 457 -50.87 -28.42 16.71
CA ALA A 457 -51.32 -27.66 17.86
C ALA A 457 -51.95 -28.43 19.04
N LYS A 458 -51.69 -28.03 20.26
CA LYS A 458 -52.58 -27.73 21.39
C LYS A 458 -51.88 -27.69 22.74
N ARG A 459 -51.85 -26.60 23.43
CA ARG A 459 -52.72 -26.22 24.54
C ARG A 459 -52.24 -24.97 25.27
N GLU A 460 -53.17 -24.06 25.47
CA GLU A 460 -53.03 -22.88 26.29
C GLU A 460 -52.81 -23.19 27.79
N LEU A 461 -52.10 -22.33 28.48
CA LEU A 461 -52.52 -21.68 29.74
C LEU A 461 -51.43 -20.71 30.29
N SER A 462 -51.84 -19.53 30.54
CA SER A 462 -51.11 -18.42 31.17
C SER A 462 -51.24 -18.43 32.73
N PRO A 463 -50.88 -17.37 33.47
CA PRO A 463 -49.54 -16.90 33.87
C PRO A 463 -49.42 -16.81 35.40
N SER A 464 -48.25 -16.63 35.96
CA SER A 464 -48.09 -15.85 37.21
C SER A 464 -46.63 -15.50 37.51
N ALA A 465 -46.48 -14.30 38.00
CA ALA A 465 -45.25 -13.66 38.47
C ALA A 465 -44.73 -14.30 39.77
N GLU A 466 -43.47 -14.14 40.06
CA GLU A 466 -42.94 -13.48 41.24
C GLU A 466 -41.40 -13.51 41.33
N GLU A 467 -40.93 -12.42 41.88
CA GLU A 467 -39.52 -12.10 42.21
C GLU A 467 -38.91 -13.03 43.27
N SER A 468 -37.61 -13.16 43.27
CA SER A 468 -36.76 -12.72 44.39
C SER A 468 -35.30 -13.14 44.32
N GLU A 469 -34.46 -12.28 44.84
CA GLU A 469 -33.04 -12.30 45.08
C GLU A 469 -32.46 -13.59 45.71
N ALA A 470 -31.20 -13.91 45.41
CA ALA A 470 -30.10 -13.85 46.37
C ALA A 470 -28.81 -14.60 45.99
N LYS A 471 -27.73 -13.85 46.11
CA LYS A 471 -26.39 -14.20 46.65
C LYS A 471 -25.57 -15.41 46.13
N LYS A 472 -24.38 -14.99 45.60
CA LYS A 472 -23.02 -15.53 45.77
C LYS A 472 -22.83 -16.92 46.38
N LEU A 473 -22.14 -17.76 45.63
CA LEU A 473 -21.08 -18.62 46.19
C LEU A 473 -20.05 -18.96 45.10
N LYS A 474 -18.77 -18.78 45.46
CA LYS A 474 -17.61 -19.20 44.69
C LYS A 474 -17.46 -20.72 44.70
N SER A 475 -17.10 -21.35 43.60
CA SER A 475 -16.36 -22.62 43.61
C SER A 475 -15.41 -22.66 42.40
N ASP A 476 -14.14 -22.87 42.72
CA ASP A 476 -13.05 -23.12 41.81
C ASP A 476 -13.22 -24.49 41.14
N ALA A 477 -13.15 -24.52 39.80
CA ALA A 477 -12.87 -25.74 39.03
C ALA A 477 -12.05 -25.34 37.78
N PRO A 478 -11.11 -26.21 37.34
CA PRO A 478 -10.13 -25.83 36.34
C PRO A 478 -10.77 -25.68 34.96
N GLN A 479 -10.53 -24.52 34.30
CA GLN A 479 -10.93 -24.27 32.91
C GLN A 479 -9.95 -24.99 31.97
N GLU A 480 -10.46 -25.87 31.14
CA GLU A 480 -9.80 -26.40 29.95
C GLU A 480 -9.46 -25.29 28.97
N PRO A 481 -8.43 -25.42 28.09
CA PRO A 481 -7.97 -24.37 27.20
C PRO A 481 -8.96 -24.17 26.04
N GLN A 482 -9.85 -23.23 26.17
CA GLN A 482 -10.70 -22.80 25.08
C GLN A 482 -9.89 -22.04 24.03
N ASP A 483 -9.85 -22.63 22.87
CA ASP A 483 -9.61 -22.14 21.53
C ASP A 483 -9.05 -20.71 21.36
N LYS A 484 -7.74 -20.63 21.24
CA LYS A 484 -7.04 -19.44 20.72
C LYS A 484 -7.45 -19.11 19.26
N LYS A 485 -8.04 -20.06 18.53
CA LYS A 485 -8.54 -19.88 17.16
C LYS A 485 -9.80 -19.02 17.11
N ALA A 486 -10.77 -19.25 18.01
CA ALA A 486 -12.02 -18.48 18.08
C ALA A 486 -11.80 -17.00 18.48
N LYS A 487 -10.73 -16.68 19.23
CA LYS A 487 -10.40 -15.29 19.59
C LYS A 487 -9.74 -14.49 18.47
N ARG A 488 -9.12 -15.13 17.46
CA ARG A 488 -8.55 -14.44 16.30
C ARG A 488 -9.60 -14.04 15.27
N ASP A 489 -10.65 -14.84 15.09
CA ASP A 489 -11.71 -14.59 14.11
C ASP A 489 -12.68 -13.46 14.56
N LEU A 490 -12.78 -13.19 15.86
CA LEU A 490 -13.56 -12.06 16.40
C LEU A 490 -12.87 -10.68 16.20
N ALA A 491 -11.64 -10.62 15.67
CA ALA A 491 -10.87 -9.38 15.51
C ALA A 491 -11.03 -8.70 14.14
N PHE A 492 -11.54 -9.41 13.10
CA PHE A 492 -11.79 -8.83 11.78
C PHE A 492 -13.14 -8.13 11.78
N ARG A 493 -13.15 -6.80 11.65
CA ARG A 493 -14.32 -5.93 11.83
C ARG A 493 -14.72 -5.13 10.59
N GLU A 494 -14.17 -5.49 9.44
CA GLU A 494 -14.49 -4.77 8.22
C GLU A 494 -15.85 -5.23 7.67
N ASP A 495 -16.67 -4.28 7.20
CA ASP A 495 -17.92 -4.62 6.52
C ASP A 495 -17.63 -5.32 5.18
N PRO A 496 -18.44 -6.30 4.77
CA PRO A 496 -18.30 -6.96 3.48
C PRO A 496 -18.56 -6.01 2.31
N PHE A 497 -18.12 -6.40 1.14
CA PHE A 497 -18.48 -5.76 -0.11
C PHE A 497 -19.74 -6.37 -0.68
N GLY A 498 -20.69 -5.52 -1.12
CA GLY A 498 -21.89 -5.90 -1.85
C GLY A 498 -21.94 -5.20 -3.20
N PHE A 499 -22.39 -5.91 -4.24
CA PHE A 499 -22.57 -5.30 -5.56
C PHE A 499 -23.87 -4.49 -5.60
N VAL A 500 -23.81 -3.33 -6.24
CA VAL A 500 -24.97 -2.47 -6.45
C VAL A 500 -25.84 -3.11 -7.55
N ASP A 501 -27.16 -3.19 -7.32
CA ASP A 501 -28.09 -3.62 -8.37
C ASP A 501 -28.01 -2.63 -9.54
N PRO A 502 -27.75 -3.07 -10.77
CA PRO A 502 -27.72 -2.22 -11.95
C PRO A 502 -28.99 -1.38 -12.17
N SER A 503 -30.14 -1.83 -11.64
CA SER A 503 -31.44 -1.12 -11.68
C SER A 503 -31.70 -0.25 -10.43
N HIS A 504 -30.74 -0.14 -9.51
CA HIS A 504 -30.92 0.66 -8.30
C HIS A 504 -31.20 2.14 -8.63
N PRO A 505 -32.24 2.78 -8.03
CA PRO A 505 -32.67 4.14 -8.41
C PRO A 505 -31.57 5.21 -8.34
N GLU A 506 -30.66 5.12 -7.37
CA GLU A 506 -29.52 6.04 -7.26
C GLU A 506 -28.55 5.86 -8.44
N LEU A 507 -28.36 4.62 -8.93
CA LEU A 507 -27.49 4.34 -10.06
C LEU A 507 -28.15 4.75 -11.40
N GLU A 508 -29.44 4.53 -11.53
CA GLU A 508 -30.21 5.04 -12.69
C GLU A 508 -30.13 6.57 -12.77
N THR A 509 -30.19 7.24 -11.62
CA THR A 509 -30.01 8.70 -11.57
C THR A 509 -28.62 9.11 -12.06
N VAL A 510 -27.57 8.38 -11.64
CA VAL A 510 -26.19 8.63 -12.09
C VAL A 510 -26.04 8.41 -13.61
N LYS A 511 -26.54 7.27 -14.13
CA LYS A 511 -26.48 6.93 -15.55
C LYS A 511 -27.20 8.00 -16.40
N LYS A 512 -28.38 8.40 -15.99
CA LYS A 512 -29.18 9.44 -16.68
C LYS A 512 -28.48 10.80 -16.64
N TRP A 513 -27.93 11.20 -15.48
CA TRP A 513 -27.29 12.51 -15.28
C TRP A 513 -26.07 12.69 -16.19
N PHE A 514 -25.18 11.69 -16.21
CA PHE A 514 -23.97 11.74 -17.04
C PHE A 514 -24.21 11.21 -18.48
N GLY A 515 -25.40 10.76 -18.82
CA GLY A 515 -25.72 10.20 -20.14
C GLY A 515 -24.92 8.93 -20.48
N MET A 516 -24.64 8.09 -19.48
CA MET A 516 -23.71 6.96 -19.66
C MET A 516 -24.16 6.01 -20.77
N THR A 517 -23.19 5.57 -21.56
CA THR A 517 -23.39 4.64 -22.66
C THR A 517 -23.83 3.25 -22.16
N PRO A 518 -24.52 2.44 -22.98
CA PRO A 518 -25.03 1.12 -22.56
C PRO A 518 -23.96 0.11 -22.15
N ASP A 519 -22.73 0.28 -22.60
CA ASP A 519 -21.56 -0.55 -22.26
C ASP A 519 -20.90 -0.18 -20.92
N PHE A 520 -21.46 0.79 -20.18
CA PHE A 520 -21.01 1.10 -18.84
C PHE A 520 -21.19 -0.13 -17.91
N PRO A 521 -20.11 -0.63 -17.27
CA PRO A 521 -20.14 -1.88 -16.51
C PRO A 521 -20.84 -1.70 -15.14
N ALA A 522 -22.14 -1.46 -15.17
CA ALA A 522 -22.95 -1.19 -13.97
C ALA A 522 -22.92 -2.35 -12.96
N GLU A 523 -22.83 -3.58 -13.45
CA GLU A 523 -22.73 -4.77 -12.63
C GLU A 523 -21.37 -4.95 -11.92
N ASN A 524 -20.37 -4.14 -12.25
CA ASN A 524 -19.04 -4.15 -11.61
C ASN A 524 -18.90 -3.06 -10.53
N LEU A 525 -20.00 -2.43 -10.17
CA LEU A 525 -20.07 -1.44 -9.11
C LEU A 525 -20.35 -2.10 -7.77
N LEU A 526 -19.56 -1.73 -6.76
CA LEU A 526 -19.69 -2.27 -5.42
C LEU A 526 -19.63 -1.19 -4.35
N VAL A 527 -20.15 -1.54 -3.18
CA VAL A 527 -20.17 -0.70 -1.97
C VAL A 527 -19.73 -1.50 -0.77
N ARG A 528 -19.40 -0.80 0.31
CA ARG A 528 -18.95 -1.42 1.56
C ARG A 528 -20.13 -1.69 2.51
N ASN A 529 -21.02 -2.54 2.08
CA ASN A 529 -22.09 -3.14 2.88
C ASN A 529 -22.65 -4.37 2.17
N GLU A 530 -23.15 -5.32 2.94
CA GLU A 530 -23.68 -6.61 2.47
C GLU A 530 -24.84 -6.50 1.46
N TYR A 531 -25.64 -5.47 1.63
CA TYR A 531 -26.90 -5.30 0.86
C TYR A 531 -26.69 -4.61 -0.51
N GLY A 532 -25.50 -4.16 -0.83
CA GLY A 532 -25.25 -3.43 -2.07
C GLY A 532 -25.86 -2.02 -2.13
N ASN A 533 -26.30 -1.45 -1.00
CA ASN A 533 -26.93 -0.13 -0.96
C ASN A 533 -25.89 1.01 -1.07
N PRO A 534 -25.98 1.92 -2.05
CA PRO A 534 -25.05 3.03 -2.21
C PRO A 534 -25.29 4.10 -1.14
N LEU A 535 -24.40 4.17 -0.14
CA LEU A 535 -24.49 5.11 0.98
C LEU A 535 -23.61 6.35 0.79
N ARG A 536 -22.30 6.17 0.67
CA ARG A 536 -21.32 7.28 0.60
C ARG A 536 -20.40 7.19 -0.60
N THR A 537 -19.93 5.99 -0.93
CA THR A 537 -18.93 5.74 -1.99
C THR A 537 -19.33 4.51 -2.77
N ILE A 538 -19.27 4.60 -4.08
CA ILE A 538 -19.40 3.49 -5.01
C ILE A 538 -18.03 3.25 -5.62
N TYR A 539 -17.59 2.00 -5.59
CA TYR A 539 -16.33 1.55 -6.19
C TYR A 539 -16.62 0.84 -7.50
N ILE A 540 -15.62 0.79 -8.38
CA ILE A 540 -15.66 0.00 -9.62
C ILE A 540 -14.49 -0.98 -9.63
N VAL A 541 -14.75 -2.21 -10.09
CA VAL A 541 -13.77 -3.29 -10.21
C VAL A 541 -13.80 -3.89 -11.60
N ASN A 542 -12.78 -4.71 -11.93
CA ASN A 542 -12.81 -5.55 -13.12
C ASN A 542 -13.45 -6.94 -12.82
N ASP A 543 -13.64 -7.75 -13.84
CA ASP A 543 -14.32 -9.05 -13.72
C ASP A 543 -13.57 -10.06 -12.85
N LEU A 544 -12.23 -10.04 -12.86
CA LEU A 544 -11.44 -10.89 -11.97
C LEU A 544 -11.71 -10.59 -10.50
N VAL A 545 -11.67 -9.31 -10.13
CA VAL A 545 -11.97 -8.86 -8.77
C VAL A 545 -13.41 -9.18 -8.39
N LYS A 546 -14.37 -8.97 -9.32
CA LYS A 546 -15.76 -9.34 -9.12
C LYS A 546 -15.94 -10.83 -8.83
N ALA A 547 -15.30 -11.69 -9.64
CA ALA A 547 -15.35 -13.13 -9.42
C ALA A 547 -14.78 -13.53 -8.05
N VAL A 548 -13.68 -12.93 -7.63
CA VAL A 548 -13.10 -13.16 -6.29
C VAL A 548 -14.08 -12.78 -5.19
N ILE A 549 -14.70 -11.60 -5.26
CA ILE A 549 -15.61 -11.13 -4.21
C ILE A 549 -16.87 -12.01 -4.13
N LEU A 550 -17.41 -12.44 -5.27
CA LEU A 550 -18.64 -13.25 -5.33
C LEU A 550 -18.44 -14.70 -4.85
N ASN A 551 -17.23 -15.26 -4.99
CA ASN A 551 -17.00 -16.69 -4.81
C ASN A 551 -16.12 -17.03 -3.59
N ASN A 552 -15.82 -16.05 -2.71
CA ASN A 552 -15.05 -16.28 -1.50
C ASN A 552 -15.70 -15.66 -0.28
N ASP A 553 -15.56 -16.34 0.85
CA ASP A 553 -15.95 -15.81 2.15
C ASP A 553 -15.03 -14.66 2.55
N TYR A 554 -15.61 -13.48 2.76
CA TYR A 554 -14.88 -12.25 3.10
C TYR A 554 -14.17 -12.35 4.47
N THR A 555 -14.67 -13.17 5.39
CA THR A 555 -14.06 -13.35 6.71
C THR A 555 -12.81 -14.23 6.61
N ARG A 556 -12.80 -15.19 5.70
CA ARG A 556 -11.65 -16.04 5.42
C ARG A 556 -10.58 -15.31 4.64
N LEU A 557 -10.98 -14.54 3.60
CA LEU A 557 -10.05 -13.78 2.77
C LEU A 557 -9.69 -12.43 3.39
N ARG A 558 -10.41 -11.96 4.41
CA ARG A 558 -10.18 -10.68 5.14
C ARG A 558 -9.91 -9.50 4.21
N MET A 559 -10.84 -9.21 3.33
CA MET A 559 -10.73 -8.13 2.36
C MET A 559 -10.82 -6.76 3.01
N ILE A 560 -9.77 -5.96 2.90
CA ILE A 560 -9.68 -4.59 3.46
C ILE A 560 -10.09 -3.55 2.42
N SER A 561 -9.71 -3.72 1.16
CA SER A 561 -10.05 -2.80 0.08
C SER A 561 -10.16 -3.54 -1.26
N ALA A 562 -11.00 -3.05 -2.16
CA ALA A 562 -11.14 -3.57 -3.50
C ALA A 562 -11.49 -2.45 -4.49
N GLY A 563 -10.86 -2.48 -5.67
CA GLY A 563 -11.13 -1.56 -6.77
C GLY A 563 -10.79 -0.10 -6.50
N VAL A 564 -11.40 0.77 -7.30
CA VAL A 564 -11.20 2.22 -7.25
C VAL A 564 -12.53 2.95 -6.99
N LYS A 565 -12.50 4.06 -6.27
CA LYS A 565 -13.69 4.91 -6.05
C LYS A 565 -14.15 5.50 -7.38
N ALA A 566 -15.34 5.16 -7.82
CA ALA A 566 -15.96 5.71 -9.02
C ALA A 566 -16.82 6.94 -8.70
N PHE A 567 -17.71 6.81 -7.70
CA PHE A 567 -18.61 7.89 -7.33
C PHE A 567 -18.58 8.15 -5.81
N ILE A 568 -18.71 9.42 -5.45
CA ILE A 568 -18.78 9.88 -4.06
C ILE A 568 -20.05 10.69 -3.89
N ARG A 569 -20.84 10.38 -2.85
CA ARG A 569 -22.07 11.10 -2.52
C ARG A 569 -21.73 12.48 -1.94
N GLN A 570 -22.43 13.49 -2.45
CA GLN A 570 -22.37 14.84 -1.91
C GLN A 570 -23.60 15.08 -1.05
N ASP A 571 -23.39 15.18 0.27
CA ASP A 571 -24.46 15.54 1.20
C ASP A 571 -24.55 17.07 1.26
N SER A 572 -25.51 17.66 0.54
CA SER A 572 -25.86 19.05 0.73
C SER A 572 -27.07 19.13 1.68
N GLN A 573 -26.85 19.57 2.90
CA GLN A 573 -27.91 19.68 3.93
C GLN A 573 -29.01 20.69 3.59
N SER A 574 -28.94 21.44 2.48
CA SER A 574 -29.78 22.61 2.25
C SER A 574 -30.53 22.69 0.92
N ARG A 575 -30.49 21.67 0.03
CA ARG A 575 -31.16 21.79 -1.28
C ARG A 575 -31.88 20.52 -1.73
N SER A 576 -33.20 20.60 -1.77
CA SER A 576 -34.12 19.63 -2.40
C SER A 576 -33.94 19.53 -3.92
N ASP A 577 -33.25 20.47 -4.55
CA ASP A 577 -33.27 20.70 -6.01
C ASP A 577 -32.12 20.01 -6.77
N ILE A 578 -31.28 19.22 -6.09
CA ILE A 578 -30.17 18.51 -6.73
C ILE A 578 -30.66 17.19 -7.31
N GLN A 579 -30.66 17.10 -8.66
CA GLN A 579 -31.12 15.91 -9.37
C GLN A 579 -30.17 14.70 -9.15
N CYS A 580 -28.83 14.90 -9.18
CA CYS A 580 -27.86 13.87 -8.94
C CYS A 580 -26.93 14.22 -7.76
N LYS A 581 -27.01 13.41 -6.68
CA LYS A 581 -26.20 13.57 -5.48
C LYS A 581 -24.81 12.95 -5.59
N TRP A 582 -24.49 12.31 -6.69
CA TRP A 582 -23.26 11.59 -6.90
C TRP A 582 -22.32 12.35 -7.83
N ARG A 583 -21.10 12.58 -7.39
CA ARG A 583 -20.02 13.10 -8.23
C ARG A 583 -19.08 11.99 -8.67
N VAL A 584 -18.48 12.12 -9.83
CA VAL A 584 -17.35 11.26 -10.22
C VAL A 584 -16.16 11.60 -9.31
N SER A 585 -15.47 10.57 -8.83
CA SER A 585 -14.25 10.74 -8.04
C SER A 585 -13.06 11.07 -8.95
N SER A 586 -12.15 11.94 -8.50
CA SER A 586 -10.88 12.17 -9.21
C SER A 586 -10.08 10.88 -9.38
N ASP A 587 -10.11 9.98 -8.38
CA ASP A 587 -9.42 8.69 -8.44
C ASP A 587 -9.94 7.78 -9.58
N GLY A 588 -11.25 7.80 -9.84
CA GLY A 588 -11.92 6.92 -10.80
C GLY A 588 -12.30 7.57 -12.14
N ILE A 589 -11.97 8.85 -12.31
CA ILE A 589 -12.48 9.64 -13.45
C ILE A 589 -12.11 9.02 -14.81
N LEU A 590 -10.89 8.56 -14.98
CA LEU A 590 -10.45 7.93 -16.24
C LEU A 590 -11.18 6.63 -16.55
N GLY A 591 -11.57 5.89 -15.51
CA GLY A 591 -12.34 4.67 -15.65
C GLY A 591 -13.84 4.88 -15.90
N VAL A 592 -14.35 6.11 -15.71
CA VAL A 592 -15.76 6.48 -15.87
C VAL A 592 -15.99 7.32 -17.13
N VAL A 593 -15.12 8.29 -17.40
CA VAL A 593 -15.29 9.31 -18.44
C VAL A 593 -15.44 8.71 -19.83
N ARG A 594 -14.83 7.59 -20.12
CA ARG A 594 -14.93 6.86 -21.40
C ARG A 594 -16.36 6.38 -21.76
N TYR A 595 -17.22 6.29 -20.75
CA TYR A 595 -18.65 5.92 -20.92
C TYR A 595 -19.57 7.14 -20.91
N VAL A 596 -19.01 8.35 -20.84
CA VAL A 596 -19.75 9.60 -20.87
C VAL A 596 -19.64 10.20 -22.28
N PRO A 597 -20.76 10.48 -22.97
CA PRO A 597 -20.73 11.10 -24.29
C PRO A 597 -20.02 12.46 -24.29
N GLU A 598 -19.37 12.79 -25.38
CA GLU A 598 -18.58 14.03 -25.48
C GLU A 598 -19.41 15.29 -25.26
N ASP A 599 -20.69 15.30 -25.69
CA ASP A 599 -21.63 16.40 -25.49
C ASP A 599 -22.01 16.65 -24.01
N LYS A 600 -21.75 15.69 -23.14
CA LYS A 600 -21.91 15.80 -21.67
C LYS A 600 -20.65 16.24 -20.95
N ILE A 601 -19.53 16.38 -21.66
CA ILE A 601 -18.25 16.82 -21.12
C ILE A 601 -17.99 18.25 -21.57
N VAL A 602 -17.89 19.16 -20.61
CA VAL A 602 -17.67 20.57 -20.92
C VAL A 602 -16.18 20.79 -21.23
N LYS A 603 -15.87 21.40 -22.38
CA LYS A 603 -14.51 21.74 -22.78
C LYS A 603 -14.10 23.09 -22.19
N ALA A 604 -12.87 23.16 -21.70
CA ALA A 604 -12.27 24.35 -21.11
C ALA A 604 -10.79 24.46 -21.52
N GLY A 605 -10.25 25.66 -21.53
CA GLY A 605 -8.84 25.89 -21.80
C GLY A 605 -8.03 26.18 -20.53
N ILE A 606 -6.78 26.59 -20.74
CA ILE A 606 -5.84 26.91 -19.68
C ILE A 606 -6.23 28.19 -18.90
N GLN A 607 -6.94 29.14 -19.54
CA GLN A 607 -7.42 30.37 -18.90
C GLN A 607 -8.48 30.02 -17.84
N GLU A 608 -9.43 29.16 -18.17
CA GLU A 608 -10.46 28.70 -17.25
C GLU A 608 -9.81 27.90 -16.10
N LEU A 609 -8.83 27.04 -16.40
CA LEU A 609 -8.08 26.31 -15.38
C LEU A 609 -7.41 27.25 -14.40
N ARG A 610 -6.76 28.33 -14.89
CA ARG A 610 -6.15 29.35 -14.05
C ARG A 610 -7.17 29.98 -13.10
N THR A 611 -8.32 30.39 -13.61
CA THR A 611 -9.41 30.99 -12.83
C THR A 611 -9.90 30.05 -11.71
N PHE A 612 -10.03 28.75 -11.99
CA PHE A 612 -10.41 27.74 -11.00
C PHE A 612 -9.35 27.48 -9.92
N LEU A 613 -8.09 27.66 -10.24
CA LEU A 613 -6.99 27.48 -9.29
C LEU A 613 -6.80 28.72 -8.42
N GLU A 614 -6.92 29.91 -8.99
CA GLU A 614 -6.83 31.17 -8.25
C GLU A 614 -8.01 31.38 -7.29
N GLU A 615 -9.20 30.90 -7.64
CA GLU A 615 -10.41 31.08 -6.83
C GLU A 615 -11.07 29.74 -6.50
N MET A 616 -11.53 29.62 -5.27
CA MET A 616 -12.19 28.40 -4.81
C MET A 616 -13.60 28.26 -5.39
N TYR A 617 -14.30 29.38 -5.55
CA TYR A 617 -15.67 29.47 -6.05
C TYR A 617 -15.81 30.61 -7.06
N PRO A 618 -15.14 30.55 -8.23
CA PRO A 618 -15.24 31.61 -9.22
C PRO A 618 -16.70 31.80 -9.67
N PRO A 619 -17.20 33.04 -9.73
CA PRO A 619 -18.49 33.34 -10.35
C PRO A 619 -18.49 32.92 -11.81
N VAL A 620 -19.62 32.42 -12.35
CA VAL A 620 -19.74 32.05 -13.77
C VAL A 620 -19.44 33.25 -14.69
N ALA A 621 -19.80 34.47 -14.27
CA ALA A 621 -19.54 35.70 -15.00
C ALA A 621 -18.04 36.03 -15.20
N LYS A 622 -17.12 35.37 -14.50
CA LYS A 622 -15.67 35.51 -14.70
C LYS A 622 -15.11 34.72 -15.87
N PHE A 623 -15.86 33.74 -16.32
CA PHE A 623 -15.50 32.99 -17.50
C PHE A 623 -15.99 33.72 -18.76
N GLU A 624 -15.41 33.40 -19.90
CA GLU A 624 -15.70 34.04 -21.18
C GLU A 624 -16.04 32.99 -22.25
N GLY A 625 -16.63 33.47 -23.36
CA GLY A 625 -16.89 32.65 -24.56
C GLY A 625 -17.77 31.42 -24.33
N ALA A 626 -17.53 30.40 -25.12
CA ALA A 626 -18.36 29.19 -25.16
C ALA A 626 -18.39 28.42 -23.80
N PHE A 627 -17.32 28.51 -23.01
CA PHE A 627 -17.31 27.87 -21.67
C PHE A 627 -18.33 28.58 -20.75
N ARG A 628 -18.37 29.91 -20.75
CA ARG A 628 -19.35 30.67 -19.96
C ARG A 628 -20.77 30.31 -20.37
N ASP A 629 -21.04 30.38 -21.68
CA ASP A 629 -22.38 30.11 -22.23
C ASP A 629 -22.87 28.72 -21.86
N THR A 630 -21.98 27.71 -21.98
CA THR A 630 -22.25 26.33 -21.56
C THR A 630 -22.52 26.24 -20.07
N CYS A 631 -21.74 26.92 -19.22
CA CYS A 631 -21.96 26.94 -17.79
C CYS A 631 -23.24 27.66 -17.37
N GLU A 632 -23.65 28.71 -18.07
CA GLU A 632 -24.91 29.40 -17.82
C GLU A 632 -26.12 28.56 -18.18
N ALA A 633 -26.05 27.79 -19.28
CA ALA A 633 -27.10 26.90 -19.73
C ALA A 633 -27.19 25.58 -18.92
N ALA A 634 -26.09 25.18 -18.25
CA ALA A 634 -26.01 23.92 -17.53
C ALA A 634 -26.89 23.90 -16.27
N GLU A 635 -27.46 22.74 -15.97
CA GLU A 635 -28.18 22.49 -14.71
C GLU A 635 -27.26 22.56 -13.50
N PHE A 636 -27.83 22.77 -12.31
CA PHE A 636 -27.08 22.78 -11.04
C PHE A 636 -26.67 21.35 -10.67
N GLY A 637 -25.42 21.17 -10.32
CA GLY A 637 -24.96 19.86 -9.92
C GLY A 637 -23.54 19.52 -10.37
N ASN A 638 -23.29 18.23 -10.47
CA ASN A 638 -22.01 17.67 -10.85
C ASN A 638 -21.79 17.77 -12.36
N MET A 639 -20.59 18.17 -12.76
CA MET A 639 -20.16 18.29 -14.14
C MET A 639 -18.81 17.63 -14.32
N LEU A 640 -18.53 17.19 -15.54
CA LEU A 640 -17.19 16.79 -15.97
C LEU A 640 -16.64 17.86 -16.91
N VAL A 641 -15.44 18.32 -16.62
CA VAL A 641 -14.75 19.32 -17.44
C VAL A 641 -13.47 18.71 -18.00
N LEU A 642 -13.30 18.81 -19.30
CA LEU A 642 -12.07 18.50 -20.02
C LEU A 642 -11.29 19.79 -20.24
N PHE A 643 -10.17 19.96 -19.56
CA PHE A 643 -9.21 21.00 -19.86
C PHE A 643 -8.30 20.52 -20.99
N GLU A 644 -8.37 21.21 -22.12
CA GLU A 644 -7.59 20.86 -23.31
C GLU A 644 -6.12 21.24 -23.14
N ALA A 645 -5.22 20.42 -23.71
CA ALA A 645 -3.81 20.75 -23.72
C ALA A 645 -3.57 22.05 -24.48
N GLY A 646 -2.67 22.89 -23.98
CA GLY A 646 -2.39 24.18 -24.60
C GLY A 646 -1.41 25.02 -23.78
N GLU A 647 -1.04 26.16 -24.34
CA GLU A 647 -0.16 27.14 -23.71
C GLU A 647 -0.87 28.52 -23.69
N GLY A 648 -0.80 29.20 -22.57
CA GLY A 648 -1.49 30.48 -22.37
C GLY A 648 -1.62 30.83 -20.90
N ALA A 649 -2.12 32.01 -20.59
CA ALA A 649 -2.33 32.51 -19.24
C ALA A 649 -1.09 32.41 -18.32
N GLY A 650 0.12 32.42 -18.90
CA GLY A 650 1.37 32.28 -18.17
C GLY A 650 1.71 30.82 -17.73
N GLY A 651 1.10 29.82 -18.37
CA GLY A 651 1.35 28.42 -18.08
C GLY A 651 1.23 27.51 -19.30
N LYS A 652 1.47 26.22 -19.09
CA LYS A 652 1.39 25.17 -20.12
C LYS A 652 0.77 23.91 -19.56
N LEU A 653 -0.34 23.49 -20.16
CA LEU A 653 -0.96 22.18 -19.90
C LEU A 653 -0.54 21.23 -21.03
N ASN A 654 0.37 20.29 -20.72
CA ASN A 654 0.97 19.42 -21.73
C ASN A 654 0.03 18.32 -22.24
N LEU A 655 -0.95 17.93 -21.44
CA LEU A 655 -1.89 16.83 -21.74
C LEU A 655 -3.30 17.24 -21.32
N PRO A 656 -4.34 16.75 -22.01
CA PRO A 656 -5.72 17.00 -21.61
C PRO A 656 -5.99 16.41 -20.21
N LEU A 657 -6.81 17.13 -19.44
CA LEU A 657 -7.08 16.82 -18.03
C LEU A 657 -8.58 16.82 -17.75
N TYR A 658 -9.12 15.68 -17.34
CA TYR A 658 -10.50 15.57 -16.88
C TYR A 658 -10.59 15.87 -15.39
N LEU A 659 -11.46 16.81 -14.99
CA LEU A 659 -11.71 17.10 -13.58
C LEU A 659 -13.21 17.15 -13.26
N PRO A 660 -13.61 16.66 -12.08
CA PRO A 660 -14.98 16.81 -11.60
C PRO A 660 -15.19 18.24 -11.09
N CYS A 661 -16.28 18.86 -11.52
CA CYS A 661 -16.67 20.20 -11.15
C CYS A 661 -18.07 20.22 -10.53
N TRP A 662 -18.35 21.26 -9.76
CA TRP A 662 -19.67 21.57 -9.23
C TRP A 662 -20.16 22.90 -9.80
N LYS A 663 -21.36 22.90 -10.37
CA LYS A 663 -22.09 24.10 -10.79
C LYS A 663 -23.08 24.48 -9.71
N ALA A 664 -22.89 25.64 -9.10
CA ALA A 664 -23.87 26.28 -8.23
C ALA A 664 -24.68 27.34 -9.02
N LYS A 665 -25.59 28.04 -8.35
CA LYS A 665 -26.46 29.05 -9.00
C LYS A 665 -25.68 30.13 -9.77
N SER A 666 -24.59 30.61 -9.19
CA SER A 666 -23.81 31.73 -9.76
C SER A 666 -22.30 31.48 -9.77
N SER A 667 -21.84 30.32 -9.35
CA SER A 667 -20.42 30.01 -9.24
C SER A 667 -20.13 28.56 -9.62
N MET A 668 -18.86 28.30 -9.92
CA MET A 668 -18.32 26.98 -10.21
C MET A 668 -17.27 26.60 -9.16
N SER A 669 -16.94 25.31 -9.02
CA SER A 669 -15.78 24.86 -8.23
C SER A 669 -15.24 23.54 -8.72
N LEU A 670 -13.90 23.40 -8.68
CA LEU A 670 -13.26 22.09 -8.87
C LEU A 670 -13.48 21.21 -7.63
N LEU A 671 -13.85 19.96 -7.86
CA LEU A 671 -14.08 18.96 -6.80
C LEU A 671 -12.84 18.08 -6.54
N ILE A 672 -11.69 18.74 -6.52
CA ILE A 672 -10.39 18.16 -6.13
C ILE A 672 -9.92 18.80 -4.83
N ASP A 673 -9.02 18.13 -4.10
CA ASP A 673 -8.56 18.65 -2.82
C ASP A 673 -7.57 19.83 -2.98
N LYS A 674 -7.30 20.51 -1.86
CA LYS A 674 -6.41 21.69 -1.87
C LYS A 674 -4.99 21.35 -2.31
N ARG A 675 -4.48 20.16 -1.97
CA ARG A 675 -3.13 19.72 -2.30
C ARG A 675 -3.03 19.41 -3.78
N GLU A 676 -4.02 18.70 -4.30
CA GLU A 676 -4.14 18.39 -5.72
C GLU A 676 -4.19 19.68 -6.55
N LYS A 677 -4.94 20.70 -6.11
CA LYS A 677 -4.95 22.05 -6.73
C LYS A 677 -3.56 22.70 -6.72
N SER A 678 -2.87 22.70 -5.58
CA SER A 678 -1.54 23.30 -5.44
C SER A 678 -0.50 22.60 -6.32
N VAL A 679 -0.53 21.24 -6.38
CA VAL A 679 0.35 20.46 -7.24
C VAL A 679 0.07 20.74 -8.72
N LEU A 680 -1.19 20.77 -9.12
CA LEU A 680 -1.61 21.06 -10.48
C LEU A 680 -1.17 22.50 -10.87
N SER A 681 -1.34 23.46 -9.97
CA SER A 681 -0.87 24.84 -10.15
C SER A 681 0.63 24.91 -10.43
N ASN A 682 1.44 24.30 -9.57
CA ASN A 682 2.89 24.25 -9.75
C ASN A 682 3.30 23.58 -11.07
N ARG A 683 2.59 22.53 -11.48
CA ARG A 683 2.89 21.79 -12.71
C ARG A 683 2.57 22.60 -13.97
N VAL A 684 1.46 23.33 -13.96
CA VAL A 684 0.98 24.06 -15.14
C VAL A 684 1.59 25.47 -15.21
N PHE A 685 1.68 26.17 -14.08
CA PHE A 685 2.07 27.59 -14.02
C PHE A 685 3.47 27.83 -13.41
N GLY A 686 4.14 26.79 -12.93
CA GLY A 686 5.46 26.90 -12.27
C GLY A 686 5.43 27.46 -10.85
N GLU A 687 4.24 27.86 -10.36
CA GLU A 687 4.04 28.42 -9.02
C GLU A 687 2.68 28.05 -8.44
N ASP A 688 2.53 28.13 -7.12
CA ASP A 688 1.25 27.91 -6.44
C ASP A 688 0.42 29.19 -6.43
N ILE A 689 -0.49 29.32 -7.42
CA ILE A 689 -1.41 30.46 -7.55
C ILE A 689 -2.67 30.30 -6.70
N CYS A 690 -2.84 29.20 -5.94
CA CYS A 690 -4.03 28.95 -5.16
C CYS A 690 -4.13 29.93 -3.97
N LYS A 691 -5.17 30.77 -3.94
CA LYS A 691 -5.38 31.70 -2.83
C LYS A 691 -5.64 30.94 -1.53
N PRO A 692 -5.04 31.33 -0.40
CA PRO A 692 -5.39 30.80 0.90
C PRO A 692 -6.88 31.04 1.19
N ARG A 693 -7.52 30.07 1.86
CA ARG A 693 -8.90 30.22 2.36
C ARG A 693 -8.93 31.43 3.29
N ASP A 694 -9.74 32.44 2.99
CA ASP A 694 -9.89 33.65 3.83
C ASP A 694 -10.49 33.22 5.18
N SER A 695 -9.69 33.27 6.25
CA SER A 695 -10.07 32.82 7.60
C SER A 695 -11.21 33.64 8.22
N ARG A 696 -11.69 34.68 7.52
CA ARG A 696 -12.77 35.59 8.00
C ARG A 696 -14.17 34.98 7.94
N HIS A 697 -14.38 33.82 7.32
CA HIS A 697 -15.72 33.19 7.27
C HIS A 697 -15.97 32.10 8.31
N GLU A 698 -14.99 31.72 9.14
CA GLU A 698 -15.17 30.70 10.19
C GLU A 698 -15.77 31.22 11.50
N HIS A 699 -15.98 32.56 11.65
CA HIS A 699 -16.49 33.18 12.90
C HIS A 699 -17.90 33.80 12.80
N ARG A 700 -18.77 33.33 11.92
CA ARG A 700 -20.21 33.61 12.05
C ARG A 700 -20.95 32.47 12.74
N GLY A 701 -20.46 32.04 13.90
CA GLY A 701 -21.24 31.36 14.89
C GLY A 701 -22.02 32.40 15.69
N HIS A 702 -23.34 32.24 15.81
CA HIS A 702 -24.24 33.10 16.52
C HIS A 702 -23.74 33.50 17.92
N PRO A 703 -23.81 34.76 18.32
CA PRO A 703 -23.47 35.15 19.69
C PRO A 703 -24.48 34.54 20.65
N ARG A 704 -24.01 33.75 21.60
CA ARG A 704 -24.83 33.30 22.73
C ARG A 704 -25.22 34.52 23.60
N PRO A 705 -26.48 34.68 24.01
CA PRO A 705 -26.87 35.78 24.87
C PRO A 705 -26.20 35.64 26.24
N HIS A 706 -25.53 36.70 26.65
CA HIS A 706 -24.96 36.84 27.99
C HIS A 706 -26.07 36.77 29.03
N ARG A 707 -26.10 35.74 29.87
CA ARG A 707 -26.82 35.76 31.14
C ARG A 707 -26.06 36.67 32.10
N ARG A 708 -26.68 37.82 32.42
CA ARG A 708 -26.28 38.67 33.53
C ARG A 708 -26.50 37.89 34.84
N GLY A 709 -25.40 37.56 35.55
CA GLY A 709 -25.42 37.10 36.91
C GLY A 709 -25.45 38.31 37.84
N GLY A 710 -26.55 38.50 38.57
CA GLY A 710 -26.66 39.51 39.63
C GLY A 710 -25.74 39.16 40.81
N ARG A 711 -24.91 40.12 41.20
CA ARG A 711 -24.22 40.13 42.47
C ARG A 711 -25.25 40.44 43.58
N HIS A 712 -25.41 39.56 44.52
CA HIS A 712 -25.90 39.92 45.86
C HIS A 712 -24.69 40.10 46.76
N GLU A 713 -24.50 41.34 47.20
CA GLU A 713 -23.73 41.69 48.39
C GLU A 713 -24.46 41.15 49.66
N ARG A 714 -23.73 40.52 50.54
CA ARG A 714 -24.07 40.41 51.92
C ARG A 714 -22.97 41.05 52.78
N LEU A 715 -23.35 42.10 53.46
CA LEU A 715 -22.71 42.58 54.66
C LEU A 715 -22.96 41.55 55.76
N ASP A 716 -21.94 41.09 56.40
CA ASP A 716 -21.52 41.12 57.81
C ASP A 716 -20.37 40.19 58.07
#